data_a0426a78a8bea5575aa32c0b204927aa
#
_entry.id   a0426a78a8bea5575aa32c0b204927aa
#
_cell.length_a   1.000
_cell.length_b   1.000
_cell.length_c   1.000
_cell.angle_alpha   90.00
_cell.angle_beta   90.00
_cell.angle_gamma   90.00
#
_symmetry.space_group_name_H-M   'P 1'
#
loop_
_entity.id
_entity.type
_entity.pdbx_description
1 polymer ?
#
loop_
_entity_poly.entity_id
_entity_poly.type
_entity_poly.pdbx_seq_one_letter_code
_entity_poly.pdbx_strand_id
1 'polypeptide(L)'
;MVNIEERLVKELGIKLVQVQNVIKLLDEGNTVPFIARYRKEQTGALSDDILRKFFERLTYLRNLKDRKEDVLRLIDEQGKLTEEIVKSLEKAESLTEVEDIYRPFKPKKRTRATIALEKGLKPLADIILEGNFKGTVEKQAEAFINEEKSVNSIEDAINGALDIIAEGISDDAALRKYIRNIVFREGKIETKGSSEESTPYEMYYDYSEEVFKIPAHRILAINRGEKEKILSVKISVNDDKIISYIESKILKQNSITNEYLKIAIKDSYKRLIFPSIEREVRSELTDKGEEGAILIFKENLKSLLMQPPIKGKVVMGYDPGFRTGCKVAVLDATGRFLDKATVYPTVPKKDVEGTKKTLKEMINKYNVDVISLGNGTASRESEEVIAEIISEIKNETGKELAYVIVSEAGASVYSASELAAKEYPDLDVTIRGAISIGRRLQDPMAELVKIEPKAIGVGQYQHDVTPKKLDESLSGVVEDSVNKVGVDLNTATPSLLTYVAGINTSIANNIVAYRDEVGGFSSRKELLKVKRLGQKAYEQCAGFLRVMESKEPLDNTSVHPESYSIAKKLMEVLGYSTEDLSNRKLNDIEERVTVKGLNNLAQELEVGELTLKDIIKELQKPGRDPREDMPKPILKTGVIDLKDLTPGMVLMGTVRNVSDFGAFVDIGVHQDGLVHKSQMANKFVKHPLDIVKVGDVVKVAIMEVDEKRKRISLTMKDINE
;
A
#
# COMPACT_ATOMS: atom_id res chain seq x y z
N MET A 1 18.39 -26.16 9.70
CA MET A 1 17.23 -25.24 9.81
C MET A 1 17.65 -23.84 9.40
N VAL A 2 16.81 -23.13 8.67
CA VAL A 2 17.10 -21.73 8.27
C VAL A 2 17.19 -20.89 9.52
N ASN A 3 18.35 -20.28 9.76
CA ASN A 3 18.50 -19.29 10.83
C ASN A 3 17.76 -18.02 10.38
N ILE A 4 16.55 -17.80 10.92
CA ILE A 4 15.68 -16.67 10.61
C ILE A 4 16.45 -15.34 10.82
N GLU A 5 17.25 -15.26 11.89
CA GLU A 5 18.00 -14.04 12.23
C GLU A 5 19.05 -13.71 11.17
N GLU A 6 19.86 -14.69 10.77
CA GLU A 6 20.88 -14.49 9.71
C GLU A 6 20.28 -14.06 8.38
N ARG A 7 19.10 -14.62 8.07
CA ARG A 7 18.40 -14.30 6.86
C ARG A 7 17.85 -12.87 6.87
N LEU A 8 17.27 -12.44 7.98
CA LEU A 8 16.83 -11.05 8.16
C LEU A 8 18.00 -10.07 8.10
N VAL A 9 19.14 -10.40 8.70
CA VAL A 9 20.38 -9.62 8.57
C VAL A 9 20.77 -9.41 7.12
N LYS A 10 20.80 -10.50 6.33
CA LYS A 10 21.20 -10.46 4.92
C LYS A 10 20.20 -9.70 4.04
N GLU A 11 18.90 -9.93 4.24
CA GLU A 11 17.86 -9.36 3.39
C GLU A 11 17.59 -7.87 3.67
N LEU A 12 17.68 -7.46 4.94
CA LEU A 12 17.39 -6.08 5.35
C LEU A 12 18.66 -5.21 5.53
N GLY A 13 19.84 -5.81 5.49
CA GLY A 13 21.10 -5.08 5.65
C GLY A 13 21.30 -4.48 7.04
N ILE A 14 20.74 -5.07 8.09
CA ILE A 14 20.82 -4.61 9.48
C ILE A 14 21.68 -5.55 10.33
N LYS A 15 22.13 -5.08 11.51
CA LYS A 15 23.02 -5.85 12.38
C LYS A 15 22.25 -6.96 13.12
N LEU A 16 22.93 -8.08 13.43
CA LEU A 16 22.33 -9.21 14.16
C LEU A 16 21.69 -8.78 15.51
N VAL A 17 22.38 -7.91 16.25
CA VAL A 17 21.86 -7.39 17.53
C VAL A 17 20.55 -6.62 17.34
N GLN A 18 20.44 -5.84 16.24
CA GLN A 18 19.19 -5.13 15.92
C GLN A 18 18.07 -6.14 15.63
N VAL A 19 18.37 -7.19 14.84
CA VAL A 19 17.39 -8.26 14.53
C VAL A 19 16.88 -8.91 15.81
N GLN A 20 17.77 -9.32 16.71
CA GLN A 20 17.40 -9.97 17.97
C GLN A 20 16.57 -9.08 18.87
N ASN A 21 16.95 -7.81 19.01
CA ASN A 21 16.20 -6.85 19.80
C ASN A 21 14.80 -6.58 19.22
N VAL A 22 14.69 -6.44 17.90
CA VAL A 22 13.38 -6.21 17.24
C VAL A 22 12.48 -7.43 17.40
N ILE A 23 13.00 -8.65 17.20
CA ILE A 23 12.23 -9.90 17.44
C ILE A 23 11.71 -9.93 18.88
N LYS A 24 12.59 -9.67 19.84
CA LYS A 24 12.22 -9.66 21.27
C LYS A 24 11.11 -8.66 21.54
N LEU A 25 11.24 -7.41 21.06
CA LEU A 25 10.24 -6.37 21.26
C LEU A 25 8.89 -6.72 20.64
N LEU A 26 8.89 -7.31 19.43
CA LEU A 26 7.67 -7.76 18.78
C LEU A 26 7.01 -8.93 19.52
N ASP A 27 7.78 -9.89 20.00
CA ASP A 27 7.28 -11.04 20.76
C ASP A 27 6.75 -10.63 22.15
N GLU A 28 7.27 -9.55 22.71
CA GLU A 28 6.71 -8.89 23.90
C GLU A 28 5.37 -8.17 23.60
N GLY A 29 4.93 -8.11 22.33
CA GLY A 29 3.68 -7.49 21.91
C GLY A 29 3.75 -5.97 21.79
N ASN A 30 4.94 -5.40 21.54
CA ASN A 30 5.08 -3.98 21.24
C ASN A 30 4.65 -3.70 19.79
N THR A 31 4.00 -2.57 19.57
CA THR A 31 3.57 -2.13 18.24
C THR A 31 4.74 -1.52 17.46
N VAL A 32 4.69 -1.56 16.12
CA VAL A 32 5.73 -0.99 15.26
C VAL A 32 5.94 0.51 15.53
N PRO A 33 4.89 1.36 15.62
CA PRO A 33 5.08 2.78 15.93
C PRO A 33 5.76 3.03 17.29
N PHE A 34 5.40 2.25 18.30
CA PHE A 34 6.02 2.35 19.62
C PHE A 34 7.50 1.99 19.59
N ILE A 35 7.87 0.89 18.92
CA ILE A 35 9.26 0.47 18.76
C ILE A 35 10.06 1.55 18.02
N ALA A 36 9.55 2.06 16.91
CA ALA A 36 10.20 3.08 16.10
C ALA A 36 10.45 4.39 16.85
N ARG A 37 9.50 4.78 17.70
CA ARG A 37 9.57 6.05 18.42
C ARG A 37 10.32 5.95 19.75
N TYR A 38 10.03 4.94 20.57
CA TYR A 38 10.44 4.88 21.97
C TYR A 38 11.45 3.79 22.30
N ARG A 39 11.88 2.97 21.33
CA ARG A 39 12.89 1.90 21.53
C ARG A 39 14.07 2.03 20.57
N LYS A 40 14.40 3.29 20.16
CA LYS A 40 15.45 3.60 19.20
C LYS A 40 16.84 3.11 19.62
N GLU A 41 17.17 3.23 20.90
CA GLU A 41 18.47 2.75 21.43
C GLU A 41 18.63 1.24 21.22
N GLN A 42 17.59 0.47 21.42
CA GLN A 42 17.61 -0.99 21.26
C GLN A 42 17.66 -1.40 19.80
N THR A 43 17.00 -0.65 18.92
CA THR A 43 16.90 -0.96 17.48
C THR A 43 17.94 -0.27 16.63
N GLY A 44 18.73 0.67 17.20
CA GLY A 44 19.67 1.51 16.44
C GLY A 44 18.95 2.45 15.48
N ALA A 45 17.81 3.02 15.90
CA ALA A 45 17.00 4.00 15.15
C ALA A 45 16.47 3.50 13.81
N LEU A 46 16.04 2.24 13.74
CA LEU A 46 15.36 1.73 12.55
C LEU A 46 14.06 2.53 12.32
N SER A 47 13.81 2.88 11.05
CA SER A 47 12.60 3.62 10.66
C SER A 47 11.35 2.73 10.69
N ASP A 48 10.16 3.35 10.74
CA ASP A 48 8.86 2.67 10.66
C ASP A 48 8.79 1.75 9.43
N ASP A 49 9.24 2.24 8.26
CA ASP A 49 9.24 1.46 7.01
C ASP A 49 10.12 0.20 7.09
N ILE A 50 11.29 0.30 7.72
CA ILE A 50 12.19 -0.85 7.91
C ILE A 50 11.57 -1.84 8.89
N LEU A 51 11.00 -1.35 10.00
CA LEU A 51 10.35 -2.19 11.01
C LEU A 51 9.10 -2.90 10.48
N ARG A 52 8.31 -2.26 9.60
CA ARG A 52 7.18 -2.91 8.93
C ARG A 52 7.63 -4.00 7.98
N LYS A 53 8.62 -3.73 7.14
CA LYS A 53 9.23 -4.75 6.27
C LYS A 53 9.81 -5.90 7.08
N PHE A 54 10.45 -5.60 8.21
CA PHE A 54 10.96 -6.59 9.14
C PHE A 54 9.84 -7.48 9.68
N PHE A 55 8.76 -6.90 10.15
CA PHE A 55 7.61 -7.63 10.69
C PHE A 55 6.96 -8.55 9.64
N GLU A 56 6.71 -8.04 8.43
CA GLU A 56 6.19 -8.81 7.31
C GLU A 56 7.12 -9.98 6.98
N ARG A 57 8.43 -9.70 6.90
CA ARG A 57 9.41 -10.73 6.55
C ARG A 57 9.63 -11.75 7.64
N LEU A 58 9.65 -11.34 8.90
CA LEU A 58 9.69 -12.25 10.05
C LEU A 58 8.49 -13.21 10.05
N THR A 59 7.30 -12.66 9.82
CA THR A 59 6.06 -13.45 9.72
C THR A 59 6.16 -14.50 8.59
N TYR A 60 6.63 -14.09 7.41
CA TYR A 60 6.84 -15.00 6.28
C TYR A 60 7.85 -16.11 6.63
N LEU A 61 8.98 -15.77 7.26
CA LEU A 61 10.02 -16.74 7.59
C LEU A 61 9.57 -17.73 8.70
N ARG A 62 8.75 -17.27 9.64
CA ARG A 62 8.10 -18.14 10.63
C ARG A 62 7.13 -19.10 9.94
N ASN A 63 6.27 -18.62 9.07
CA ASN A 63 5.36 -19.45 8.29
C ASN A 63 6.12 -20.48 7.41
N LEU A 64 7.24 -20.07 6.81
CA LEU A 64 8.08 -20.97 6.03
C LEU A 64 8.69 -22.07 6.91
N LYS A 65 9.13 -21.74 8.13
CA LYS A 65 9.66 -22.70 9.08
C LYS A 65 8.58 -23.69 9.50
N ASP A 66 7.43 -23.18 9.92
CA ASP A 66 6.29 -24.02 10.36
C ASP A 66 5.83 -24.93 9.22
N ARG A 67 5.80 -24.43 7.99
CA ARG A 67 5.44 -25.24 6.82
C ARG A 67 6.45 -26.35 6.54
N LYS A 68 7.74 -26.10 6.70
CA LYS A 68 8.78 -27.13 6.58
C LYS A 68 8.60 -28.23 7.62
N GLU A 69 8.33 -27.87 8.87
CA GLU A 69 8.08 -28.79 9.96
C GLU A 69 6.83 -29.64 9.69
N ASP A 70 5.75 -29.02 9.22
CA ASP A 70 4.53 -29.73 8.81
C ASP A 70 4.79 -30.73 7.69
N VAL A 71 5.52 -30.32 6.65
CA VAL A 71 5.83 -31.21 5.52
C VAL A 71 6.71 -32.38 5.94
N LEU A 72 7.71 -32.13 6.79
CA LEU A 72 8.53 -33.21 7.37
C LEU A 72 7.65 -34.23 8.10
N ARG A 73 6.76 -33.79 8.98
CA ARG A 73 5.83 -34.64 9.72
C ARG A 73 4.91 -35.43 8.77
N LEU A 74 4.32 -34.77 7.76
CA LEU A 74 3.39 -35.40 6.82
C LEU A 74 4.07 -36.47 5.93
N ILE A 75 5.36 -36.32 5.62
CA ILE A 75 6.12 -37.33 4.86
C ILE A 75 6.54 -38.48 5.78
N ASP A 76 6.90 -38.17 7.02
CA ASP A 76 7.25 -39.18 8.03
C ASP A 76 6.06 -40.08 8.37
N GLU A 77 4.87 -39.51 8.54
CA GLU A 77 3.61 -40.24 8.75
C GLU A 77 3.31 -41.23 7.63
N GLN A 78 3.84 -41.00 6.42
CA GLN A 78 3.74 -41.91 5.27
C GLN A 78 4.86 -42.98 5.26
N GLY A 79 5.81 -42.91 6.19
CA GLY A 79 6.98 -43.80 6.22
C GLY A 79 7.96 -43.62 5.06
N LYS A 80 7.94 -42.42 4.42
CA LYS A 80 8.73 -42.11 3.23
C LYS A 80 9.83 -41.07 3.47
N LEU A 81 10.06 -40.67 4.71
CA LEU A 81 11.06 -39.65 5.02
C LEU A 81 12.48 -40.25 4.88
N THR A 82 13.31 -39.55 4.08
CA THR A 82 14.71 -39.89 3.85
C THR A 82 15.62 -38.74 4.24
N GLU A 83 16.92 -39.00 4.49
CA GLU A 83 17.88 -37.92 4.78
C GLU A 83 18.02 -36.93 3.64
N GLU A 84 17.86 -37.36 2.40
CA GLU A 84 17.88 -36.44 1.23
C GLU A 84 16.71 -35.47 1.23
N ILE A 85 15.51 -35.92 1.59
CA ILE A 85 14.32 -35.09 1.70
C ILE A 85 14.50 -34.06 2.82
N VAL A 86 15.01 -34.49 3.98
CA VAL A 86 15.32 -33.59 5.09
C VAL A 86 16.29 -32.50 4.67
N LYS A 87 17.42 -32.87 4.04
CA LYS A 87 18.42 -31.93 3.53
C LYS A 87 17.84 -30.97 2.48
N SER A 88 16.96 -31.46 1.60
CA SER A 88 16.30 -30.66 0.56
C SER A 88 15.34 -29.63 1.17
N LEU A 89 14.53 -30.04 2.17
CA LEU A 89 13.64 -29.14 2.90
C LEU A 89 14.42 -28.10 3.71
N GLU A 90 15.54 -28.48 4.33
CA GLU A 90 16.39 -27.52 5.04
C GLU A 90 16.91 -26.42 4.08
N LYS A 91 17.34 -26.81 2.89
CA LYS A 91 17.88 -25.89 1.87
C LYS A 91 16.81 -25.06 1.15
N ALA A 92 15.54 -25.46 1.20
CA ALA A 92 14.47 -24.73 0.54
C ALA A 92 14.37 -23.30 1.07
N GLU A 93 14.33 -22.31 0.17
CA GLU A 93 14.34 -20.89 0.52
C GLU A 93 12.97 -20.22 0.41
N SER A 94 11.99 -20.92 -0.18
CA SER A 94 10.65 -20.39 -0.40
C SER A 94 9.58 -21.46 -0.13
N LEU A 95 8.34 -21.01 0.10
CA LEU A 95 7.18 -21.91 0.22
C LEU A 95 6.99 -22.73 -1.06
N THR A 96 7.24 -22.15 -2.24
CA THR A 96 7.15 -22.84 -3.53
C THR A 96 8.11 -24.04 -3.60
N GLU A 97 9.36 -23.86 -3.15
CA GLU A 97 10.34 -24.97 -3.10
C GLU A 97 9.91 -26.05 -2.11
N VAL A 98 9.34 -25.68 -0.96
CA VAL A 98 8.80 -26.66 0.01
C VAL A 98 7.64 -27.45 -0.60
N GLU A 99 6.73 -26.76 -1.31
CA GLU A 99 5.61 -27.42 -1.99
C GLU A 99 6.06 -28.33 -3.14
N ASP A 100 7.10 -27.96 -3.89
CA ASP A 100 7.68 -28.82 -4.93
C ASP A 100 8.26 -30.10 -4.33
N ILE A 101 8.98 -30.02 -3.19
CA ILE A 101 9.51 -31.21 -2.49
C ILE A 101 8.38 -32.07 -1.94
N TYR A 102 7.31 -31.47 -1.44
CA TYR A 102 6.15 -32.19 -0.89
C TYR A 102 5.24 -32.79 -1.98
N ARG A 103 5.31 -32.30 -3.21
CA ARG A 103 4.41 -32.65 -4.32
C ARG A 103 4.26 -34.14 -4.58
N PRO A 104 5.33 -34.99 -4.58
CA PRO A 104 5.21 -36.44 -4.76
C PRO A 104 4.44 -37.16 -3.64
N PHE A 105 4.37 -36.54 -2.45
CA PHE A 105 3.76 -37.12 -1.25
C PHE A 105 2.37 -36.60 -0.97
N LYS A 106 1.97 -35.53 -1.69
CA LYS A 106 0.67 -34.87 -1.51
C LYS A 106 -0.46 -35.76 -2.02
N PRO A 107 -1.55 -35.95 -1.26
CA PRO A 107 -2.73 -36.65 -1.76
C PRO A 107 -3.23 -36.05 -3.06
N LYS A 108 -3.24 -36.82 -4.14
CA LYS A 108 -3.67 -36.38 -5.45
C LYS A 108 -5.12 -36.73 -5.70
N LYS A 109 -5.84 -35.89 -6.44
CA LYS A 109 -7.13 -36.24 -7.04
C LYS A 109 -6.88 -37.35 -8.08
N ARG A 110 -7.94 -38.08 -8.49
CA ARG A 110 -7.85 -39.16 -9.48
C ARG A 110 -7.28 -38.63 -10.80
N THR A 111 -5.99 -38.95 -11.06
CA THR A 111 -5.24 -38.56 -12.26
C THR A 111 -5.15 -39.77 -13.24
N ARG A 112 -4.69 -39.51 -14.46
CA ARG A 112 -4.41 -40.64 -15.42
C ARG A 112 -3.40 -41.61 -14.81
N ALA A 113 -2.35 -41.10 -14.17
CA ALA A 113 -1.32 -41.93 -13.53
C ALA A 113 -1.88 -42.71 -12.33
N THR A 114 -2.74 -42.12 -11.47
CA THR A 114 -3.37 -42.88 -10.39
C THR A 114 -4.29 -43.97 -10.90
N ILE A 115 -5.01 -43.75 -11.99
CA ILE A 115 -5.83 -44.78 -12.63
C ILE A 115 -4.92 -45.90 -13.19
N ALA A 116 -3.78 -45.57 -13.82
CA ALA A 116 -2.82 -46.54 -14.31
C ALA A 116 -2.15 -47.36 -13.18
N LEU A 117 -1.91 -46.71 -12.02
CA LEU A 117 -1.42 -47.40 -10.81
C LEU A 117 -2.48 -48.38 -10.25
N GLU A 118 -3.76 -48.03 -10.21
CA GLU A 118 -4.86 -48.88 -9.82
C GLU A 118 -4.98 -50.13 -10.77
N LYS A 119 -4.70 -49.92 -12.06
CA LYS A 119 -4.64 -50.98 -13.05
C LYS A 119 -3.41 -51.92 -12.92
N GLY A 120 -2.45 -51.54 -12.05
CA GLY A 120 -1.26 -52.35 -11.78
C GLY A 120 -0.11 -52.15 -12.80
N LEU A 121 -0.08 -51.00 -13.50
CA LEU A 121 0.91 -50.75 -14.57
C LEU A 121 2.24 -50.13 -14.05
N LYS A 122 2.42 -49.97 -12.74
CA LYS A 122 3.66 -49.45 -12.13
C LYS A 122 4.89 -50.29 -12.51
N PRO A 123 4.88 -51.65 -12.45
CA PRO A 123 6.05 -52.41 -12.83
C PRO A 123 6.44 -52.24 -14.31
N LEU A 124 5.48 -52.06 -15.23
CA LEU A 124 5.77 -51.76 -16.63
C LEU A 124 6.42 -50.38 -16.77
N ALA A 125 5.94 -49.39 -16.05
CA ALA A 125 6.55 -48.06 -16.02
C ALA A 125 8.00 -48.12 -15.52
N ASP A 126 8.29 -48.90 -14.50
CA ASP A 126 9.66 -49.13 -13.98
C ASP A 126 10.56 -49.83 -14.97
N ILE A 127 10.06 -50.88 -15.66
CA ILE A 127 10.77 -51.58 -16.77
C ILE A 127 11.15 -50.58 -17.87
N ILE A 128 10.24 -49.71 -18.30
CA ILE A 128 10.50 -48.70 -19.33
C ILE A 128 11.54 -47.68 -18.85
N LEU A 129 11.46 -47.22 -17.60
CA LEU A 129 12.42 -46.29 -17.00
C LEU A 129 13.81 -46.90 -16.85
N GLU A 130 13.90 -48.17 -16.42
CA GLU A 130 15.18 -48.86 -16.25
C GLU A 130 15.81 -49.27 -17.57
N GLY A 131 15.02 -49.62 -18.56
CA GLY A 131 15.49 -50.01 -19.91
C GLY A 131 16.37 -51.25 -19.92
N ASN A 132 16.40 -52.05 -18.86
CA ASN A 132 17.26 -53.22 -18.66
C ASN A 132 16.48 -54.53 -18.87
N PHE A 133 16.01 -54.79 -20.09
CA PHE A 133 15.29 -56.00 -20.39
C PHE A 133 15.63 -56.52 -21.80
N LYS A 134 15.32 -57.80 -22.04
CA LYS A 134 15.51 -58.42 -23.38
C LYS A 134 14.20 -58.35 -24.17
N GLY A 135 14.27 -58.01 -25.44
CA GLY A 135 13.11 -57.91 -26.33
C GLY A 135 12.64 -56.47 -26.52
N THR A 136 11.37 -56.32 -26.93
CA THR A 136 10.75 -54.97 -27.15
C THR A 136 9.84 -54.60 -26.02
N VAL A 137 9.49 -53.29 -25.91
CA VAL A 137 8.57 -52.77 -24.90
C VAL A 137 7.19 -53.40 -25.05
N GLU A 138 6.73 -53.62 -26.29
CA GLU A 138 5.45 -54.27 -26.59
C GLU A 138 5.39 -55.69 -26.02
N LYS A 139 6.48 -56.45 -26.14
CA LYS A 139 6.54 -57.81 -25.57
C LYS A 139 6.49 -57.81 -24.03
N GLN A 140 7.06 -56.80 -23.41
CA GLN A 140 6.92 -56.63 -21.95
C GLN A 140 5.50 -56.23 -21.58
N ALA A 141 4.85 -55.40 -22.39
CA ALA A 141 3.48 -54.87 -22.12
C ALA A 141 2.40 -55.97 -22.27
N GLU A 142 2.62 -57.01 -23.10
CA GLU A 142 1.71 -58.16 -23.25
C GLU A 142 1.38 -58.80 -21.88
N ALA A 143 2.33 -58.86 -20.96
CA ALA A 143 2.14 -59.44 -19.63
C ALA A 143 1.21 -58.65 -18.71
N PHE A 144 0.88 -57.42 -19.07
CA PHE A 144 0.06 -56.51 -18.29
C PHE A 144 -1.36 -56.35 -18.86
N ILE A 145 -1.72 -57.05 -19.94
CA ILE A 145 -3.08 -57.09 -20.46
C ILE A 145 -3.97 -57.78 -19.44
N ASN A 146 -5.03 -57.11 -19.03
CA ASN A 146 -5.98 -57.62 -18.04
C ASN A 146 -7.34 -56.93 -18.23
N GLU A 147 -8.32 -57.67 -18.75
CA GLU A 147 -9.67 -57.13 -19.02
C GLU A 147 -10.41 -56.75 -17.73
N GLU A 148 -10.21 -57.46 -16.62
CA GLU A 148 -10.82 -57.13 -15.32
C GLU A 148 -10.35 -55.77 -14.79
N LYS A 149 -9.13 -55.41 -15.14
CA LYS A 149 -8.54 -54.10 -14.81
C LYS A 149 -8.70 -53.05 -15.92
N SER A 150 -9.49 -53.36 -16.95
CA SER A 150 -9.69 -52.47 -18.10
C SER A 150 -8.37 -52.12 -18.82
N VAL A 151 -7.47 -53.09 -18.97
CA VAL A 151 -6.26 -53.00 -19.82
C VAL A 151 -6.47 -53.97 -20.98
N ASN A 152 -7.03 -53.49 -22.08
CA ASN A 152 -7.54 -54.34 -23.14
C ASN A 152 -6.54 -54.56 -24.28
N SER A 153 -5.48 -53.78 -24.35
CA SER A 153 -4.49 -53.83 -25.42
C SER A 153 -3.07 -53.54 -24.91
N ILE A 154 -2.08 -53.89 -25.70
CA ILE A 154 -0.67 -53.53 -25.49
C ILE A 154 -0.55 -52.00 -25.42
N GLU A 155 -1.27 -51.28 -26.28
CA GLU A 155 -1.28 -49.84 -26.33
C GLU A 155 -1.85 -49.22 -25.04
N ASP A 156 -2.93 -49.76 -24.48
CA ASP A 156 -3.47 -49.35 -23.18
C ASP A 156 -2.46 -49.50 -22.04
N ALA A 157 -1.74 -50.65 -22.04
CA ALA A 157 -0.71 -50.89 -21.03
C ALA A 157 0.46 -49.91 -21.13
N ILE A 158 0.95 -49.67 -22.34
CA ILE A 158 2.05 -48.74 -22.59
C ILE A 158 1.62 -47.30 -22.25
N ASN A 159 0.47 -46.85 -22.72
CA ASN A 159 -0.03 -45.49 -22.46
C ASN A 159 -0.22 -45.25 -20.95
N GLY A 160 -0.75 -46.25 -20.23
CA GLY A 160 -0.88 -46.15 -18.76
C GLY A 160 0.51 -46.10 -18.07
N ALA A 161 1.47 -46.87 -18.51
CA ALA A 161 2.84 -46.81 -18.01
C ALA A 161 3.50 -45.45 -18.28
N LEU A 162 3.30 -44.88 -19.51
CA LEU A 162 3.79 -43.56 -19.85
C LEU A 162 3.12 -42.44 -19.05
N ASP A 163 1.83 -42.55 -18.73
CA ASP A 163 1.14 -41.61 -17.83
C ASP A 163 1.78 -41.60 -16.42
N ILE A 164 2.16 -42.78 -15.88
CA ILE A 164 2.86 -42.89 -14.60
C ILE A 164 4.24 -42.21 -14.68
N ILE A 165 4.99 -42.47 -15.75
CA ILE A 165 6.32 -41.88 -15.98
C ILE A 165 6.21 -40.36 -16.13
N ALA A 166 5.25 -39.86 -16.90
CA ALA A 166 5.03 -38.44 -17.13
C ALA A 166 4.70 -37.70 -15.82
N GLU A 167 3.87 -38.32 -14.95
CA GLU A 167 3.58 -37.73 -13.64
C GLU A 167 4.82 -37.73 -12.74
N GLY A 168 5.60 -38.83 -12.70
CA GLY A 168 6.85 -38.88 -11.94
C GLY A 168 7.85 -37.80 -12.38
N ILE A 169 8.02 -37.57 -13.69
CA ILE A 169 8.86 -36.48 -14.22
C ILE A 169 8.31 -35.11 -13.73
N SER A 170 7.00 -34.94 -13.76
CA SER A 170 6.37 -33.66 -13.36
C SER A 170 6.50 -33.35 -11.87
N ASP A 171 6.76 -34.35 -11.05
CA ASP A 171 6.92 -34.23 -9.61
C ASP A 171 8.38 -34.00 -9.18
N ASP A 172 9.34 -34.04 -10.11
CA ASP A 172 10.74 -33.76 -9.81
C ASP A 172 10.97 -32.29 -9.48
N ALA A 173 11.28 -32.03 -8.21
CA ALA A 173 11.49 -30.66 -7.70
C ALA A 173 12.69 -29.94 -8.36
N ALA A 174 13.74 -30.68 -8.74
CA ALA A 174 14.92 -30.10 -9.38
C ALA A 174 14.63 -29.68 -10.81
N LEU A 175 13.89 -30.50 -11.56
CA LEU A 175 13.42 -30.17 -12.89
C LEU A 175 12.49 -28.96 -12.87
N ARG A 176 11.52 -28.93 -11.95
CA ARG A 176 10.59 -27.80 -11.77
C ARG A 176 11.32 -26.50 -11.46
N LYS A 177 12.26 -26.53 -10.53
CA LYS A 177 13.09 -25.38 -10.17
C LYS A 177 13.88 -24.85 -11.38
N TYR A 178 14.50 -25.75 -12.14
CA TYR A 178 15.26 -25.39 -13.34
C TYR A 178 14.36 -24.74 -14.41
N ILE A 179 13.22 -25.37 -14.71
CA ILE A 179 12.29 -24.88 -15.73
C ILE A 179 11.70 -23.52 -15.31
N ARG A 180 11.29 -23.35 -14.04
CA ARG A 180 10.81 -22.08 -13.52
C ARG A 180 11.84 -20.97 -13.72
N ASN A 181 13.11 -21.24 -13.41
CA ASN A 181 14.18 -20.27 -13.59
C ASN A 181 14.39 -19.89 -15.07
N ILE A 182 14.29 -20.83 -16.00
CA ILE A 182 14.37 -20.54 -17.44
C ILE A 182 13.17 -19.70 -17.88
N VAL A 183 11.95 -20.09 -17.51
CA VAL A 183 10.73 -19.36 -17.85
C VAL A 183 10.80 -17.93 -17.33
N PHE A 184 11.28 -17.72 -16.11
CA PHE A 184 11.43 -16.38 -15.55
C PHE A 184 12.49 -15.53 -16.26
N ARG A 185 13.63 -16.12 -16.64
CA ARG A 185 14.76 -15.37 -17.23
C ARG A 185 14.64 -15.17 -18.74
N GLU A 186 14.14 -16.16 -19.47
CA GLU A 186 14.13 -16.19 -20.93
C GLU A 186 12.71 -16.13 -21.51
N GLY A 187 11.69 -16.32 -20.67
CA GLY A 187 10.29 -16.27 -21.09
C GLY A 187 9.85 -14.87 -21.47
N LYS A 188 8.86 -14.80 -22.34
CA LYS A 188 8.18 -13.56 -22.73
C LYS A 188 6.71 -13.67 -22.42
N ILE A 189 6.15 -12.62 -21.85
CA ILE A 189 4.71 -12.45 -21.78
C ILE A 189 4.23 -11.95 -23.13
N GLU A 190 3.27 -12.65 -23.72
CA GLU A 190 2.67 -12.30 -25.01
C GLU A 190 1.19 -12.07 -24.82
N THR A 191 0.68 -11.00 -25.42
CA THR A 191 -0.75 -10.67 -25.37
C THR A 191 -1.32 -10.48 -26.76
N LYS A 192 -2.59 -10.85 -26.93
CA LYS A 192 -3.35 -10.65 -28.16
C LYS A 192 -4.72 -10.05 -27.82
N GLY A 193 -5.15 -9.05 -28.61
CA GLY A 193 -6.50 -8.54 -28.54
C GLY A 193 -7.53 -9.57 -28.99
N SER A 194 -8.69 -9.59 -28.35
CA SER A 194 -9.83 -10.45 -28.71
C SER A 194 -10.70 -9.87 -29.83
N SER A 195 -10.58 -8.56 -30.11
CA SER A 195 -11.27 -7.85 -31.17
C SER A 195 -10.39 -6.74 -31.75
N GLU A 196 -10.77 -6.16 -32.90
CA GLU A 196 -10.11 -5.01 -33.53
C GLU A 196 -10.70 -3.66 -33.02
N GLU A 197 -11.65 -3.70 -32.10
CA GLU A 197 -12.24 -2.47 -31.54
C GLU A 197 -11.21 -1.71 -30.71
N SER A 198 -11.18 -0.40 -30.85
CA SER A 198 -10.29 0.45 -30.04
C SER A 198 -10.75 0.49 -28.59
N THR A 199 -9.88 0.04 -27.70
CA THR A 199 -10.08 0.04 -26.24
C THR A 199 -8.88 0.66 -25.55
N PRO A 200 -8.95 0.95 -24.25
CA PRO A 200 -7.78 1.39 -23.47
C PRO A 200 -6.59 0.43 -23.51
N TYR A 201 -6.79 -0.82 -23.95
CA TYR A 201 -5.77 -1.86 -24.02
C TYR A 201 -5.16 -2.03 -25.43
N GLU A 202 -5.48 -1.18 -26.38
CA GLU A 202 -5.01 -1.27 -27.79
C GLU A 202 -3.48 -1.44 -27.89
N MET A 203 -2.73 -0.78 -27.02
CA MET A 203 -1.26 -0.92 -26.95
C MET A 203 -0.78 -2.35 -26.58
N TYR A 204 -1.67 -3.20 -26.11
CA TYR A 204 -1.39 -4.61 -25.73
C TYR A 204 -2.03 -5.62 -26.69
N TYR A 205 -2.60 -5.23 -27.84
CA TYR A 205 -3.26 -6.16 -28.75
C TYR A 205 -2.31 -7.10 -29.50
N ASP A 206 -1.08 -6.66 -29.73
CA ASP A 206 0.02 -7.49 -30.23
C ASP A 206 1.29 -7.07 -29.49
N TYR A 207 1.46 -7.59 -28.30
CA TYR A 207 2.51 -7.13 -27.39
C TYR A 207 3.33 -8.30 -26.88
N SER A 208 4.65 -8.10 -26.76
CA SER A 208 5.59 -9.07 -26.22
C SER A 208 6.68 -8.38 -25.42
N GLU A 209 6.91 -8.85 -24.19
CA GLU A 209 7.96 -8.32 -23.30
C GLU A 209 8.57 -9.44 -22.46
N GLU A 210 9.87 -9.33 -22.13
CA GLU A 210 10.57 -10.29 -21.28
C GLU A 210 9.99 -10.31 -19.86
N VAL A 211 9.69 -11.50 -19.35
CA VAL A 211 9.07 -11.72 -18.03
C VAL A 211 9.81 -10.99 -16.92
N PHE A 212 11.15 -11.04 -16.90
CA PHE A 212 11.92 -10.44 -15.81
C PHE A 212 12.01 -8.90 -15.89
N LYS A 213 11.75 -8.29 -17.06
CA LYS A 213 11.85 -6.83 -17.28
C LYS A 213 10.53 -6.09 -17.13
N ILE A 214 9.40 -6.78 -17.29
CA ILE A 214 8.09 -6.13 -17.32
C ILE A 214 7.82 -5.32 -16.03
N PRO A 215 7.46 -4.02 -16.16
CA PRO A 215 7.18 -3.17 -15.01
C PRO A 215 5.79 -3.45 -14.40
N ALA A 216 5.65 -3.10 -13.11
CA ALA A 216 4.46 -3.34 -12.30
C ALA A 216 3.15 -2.87 -12.95
N HIS A 217 3.11 -1.64 -13.45
CA HIS A 217 1.89 -1.08 -14.05
C HIS A 217 1.43 -1.81 -15.32
N ARG A 218 2.36 -2.34 -16.12
CA ARG A 218 2.01 -3.15 -17.31
C ARG A 218 1.44 -4.49 -16.93
N ILE A 219 2.00 -5.13 -15.89
CA ILE A 219 1.48 -6.41 -15.39
C ILE A 219 0.01 -6.21 -14.97
N LEU A 220 -0.29 -5.17 -14.19
CA LEU A 220 -1.66 -4.91 -13.73
C LEU A 220 -2.60 -4.52 -14.88
N ALA A 221 -2.13 -3.73 -15.85
CA ALA A 221 -2.90 -3.40 -17.05
C ALA A 221 -3.26 -4.65 -17.88
N ILE A 222 -2.29 -5.53 -18.10
CA ILE A 222 -2.48 -6.80 -18.84
C ILE A 222 -3.44 -7.72 -18.08
N ASN A 223 -3.27 -7.85 -16.77
CA ASN A 223 -4.15 -8.68 -15.94
C ASN A 223 -5.60 -8.18 -15.95
N ARG A 224 -5.80 -6.84 -15.91
CA ARG A 224 -7.14 -6.24 -16.05
C ARG A 224 -7.73 -6.52 -17.43
N GLY A 225 -6.98 -6.32 -18.51
CA GLY A 225 -7.45 -6.60 -19.88
C GLY A 225 -7.80 -8.05 -20.08
N GLU A 226 -7.07 -9.01 -19.47
CA GLU A 226 -7.39 -10.43 -19.48
C GLU A 226 -8.67 -10.74 -18.68
N LYS A 227 -8.83 -10.16 -17.48
CA LYS A 227 -10.02 -10.28 -16.65
C LYS A 227 -11.28 -9.77 -17.35
N GLU A 228 -11.15 -8.69 -18.10
CA GLU A 228 -12.21 -8.09 -18.92
C GLU A 228 -12.43 -8.84 -20.24
N LYS A 229 -11.65 -9.90 -20.53
CA LYS A 229 -11.70 -10.73 -21.75
C LYS A 229 -11.38 -9.95 -23.04
N ILE A 230 -10.69 -8.84 -22.92
CA ILE A 230 -10.22 -8.04 -24.06
C ILE A 230 -8.86 -8.55 -24.54
N LEU A 231 -8.05 -9.09 -23.62
CA LEU A 231 -6.74 -9.67 -23.94
C LEU A 231 -6.72 -11.16 -23.67
N SER A 232 -6.00 -11.89 -24.54
CA SER A 232 -5.52 -13.25 -24.29
C SER A 232 -4.05 -13.16 -23.91
N VAL A 233 -3.65 -13.80 -22.82
CA VAL A 233 -2.30 -13.68 -22.26
C VAL A 233 -1.66 -15.05 -22.10
N LYS A 234 -0.41 -15.21 -22.55
CA LYS A 234 0.39 -16.42 -22.37
C LYS A 234 1.85 -16.09 -22.12
N ILE A 235 2.57 -17.05 -21.56
CA ILE A 235 4.03 -17.01 -21.52
C ILE A 235 4.59 -17.89 -22.61
N SER A 236 5.50 -17.37 -23.42
CA SER A 236 6.25 -18.13 -24.42
C SER A 236 7.70 -18.32 -23.98
N VAL A 237 8.25 -19.48 -24.27
CA VAL A 237 9.65 -19.84 -23.99
C VAL A 237 10.13 -20.83 -25.03
N ASN A 238 11.43 -21.06 -25.13
CA ASN A 238 11.99 -22.08 -26.04
C ASN A 238 11.74 -23.48 -25.48
N ASP A 239 10.64 -24.12 -25.92
CA ASP A 239 10.24 -25.48 -25.53
C ASP A 239 11.32 -26.52 -25.80
N ASP A 240 11.98 -26.45 -26.98
CA ASP A 240 12.97 -27.43 -27.37
C ASP A 240 14.18 -27.44 -26.46
N LYS A 241 14.60 -26.26 -25.97
CA LYS A 241 15.68 -26.15 -24.98
C LYS A 241 15.32 -26.84 -23.67
N ILE A 242 14.08 -26.68 -23.21
CA ILE A 242 13.60 -27.28 -21.96
C ILE A 242 13.46 -28.79 -22.11
N ILE A 243 12.83 -29.25 -23.21
CA ILE A 243 12.65 -30.68 -23.51
C ILE A 243 14.02 -31.36 -23.60
N SER A 244 14.97 -30.79 -24.32
CA SER A 244 16.33 -31.33 -24.45
C SER A 244 17.04 -31.43 -23.09
N TYR A 245 16.81 -30.47 -22.19
CA TYR A 245 17.34 -30.55 -20.82
C TYR A 245 16.72 -31.71 -20.04
N ILE A 246 15.41 -31.91 -20.10
CA ILE A 246 14.73 -33.04 -19.44
C ILE A 246 15.23 -34.35 -20.02
N GLU A 247 15.33 -34.45 -21.34
CA GLU A 247 15.88 -35.62 -22.05
C GLU A 247 17.29 -35.95 -21.55
N SER A 248 18.17 -34.96 -21.43
CA SER A 248 19.53 -35.15 -20.92
C SER A 248 19.61 -35.73 -19.51
N LYS A 249 18.55 -35.60 -18.70
CA LYS A 249 18.48 -36.13 -17.34
C LYS A 249 17.87 -37.52 -17.26
N ILE A 250 17.02 -37.89 -18.23
CA ILE A 250 16.17 -39.09 -18.15
C ILE A 250 16.61 -40.15 -19.14
N LEU A 251 17.00 -39.76 -20.38
CA LEU A 251 17.36 -40.70 -21.41
C LEU A 251 18.71 -41.39 -21.10
N LYS A 252 18.80 -42.68 -21.42
CA LYS A 252 20.01 -43.50 -21.30
C LYS A 252 20.67 -43.69 -22.65
N GLN A 253 22.01 -43.82 -22.70
CA GLN A 253 22.71 -44.08 -23.94
C GLN A 253 22.25 -45.42 -24.56
N ASN A 254 21.86 -45.35 -25.84
CA ASN A 254 21.46 -46.51 -26.65
C ASN A 254 20.34 -47.39 -26.04
N SER A 255 19.45 -46.83 -25.21
CA SER A 255 18.31 -47.58 -24.71
C SER A 255 17.18 -47.67 -25.74
N ILE A 256 16.62 -48.88 -25.87
CA ILE A 256 15.45 -49.14 -26.73
C ILE A 256 14.18 -48.43 -26.23
N THR A 257 14.15 -48.00 -24.93
CA THR A 257 13.01 -47.34 -24.34
C THR A 257 12.99 -45.84 -24.58
N ASN A 258 14.06 -45.26 -25.16
CA ASN A 258 14.21 -43.82 -25.33
C ASN A 258 13.07 -43.19 -26.14
N GLU A 259 12.54 -43.86 -27.17
CA GLU A 259 11.42 -43.33 -27.93
C GLU A 259 10.14 -43.19 -27.07
N TYR A 260 9.86 -44.16 -26.21
CA TYR A 260 8.74 -44.11 -25.25
C TYR A 260 8.97 -43.03 -24.19
N LEU A 261 10.21 -42.92 -23.67
CA LEU A 261 10.57 -41.89 -22.69
C LEU A 261 10.46 -40.48 -23.28
N LYS A 262 10.82 -40.26 -24.55
CA LYS A 262 10.59 -38.97 -25.22
C LYS A 262 9.11 -38.60 -25.29
N ILE A 263 8.23 -39.57 -25.54
CA ILE A 263 6.77 -39.34 -25.53
C ILE A 263 6.32 -38.92 -24.13
N ALA A 264 6.73 -39.63 -23.08
CA ALA A 264 6.40 -39.34 -21.71
C ALA A 264 6.95 -37.98 -21.28
N ILE A 265 8.19 -37.61 -21.65
CA ILE A 265 8.81 -36.32 -21.39
C ILE A 265 8.01 -35.19 -22.03
N LYS A 266 7.65 -35.33 -23.30
CA LYS A 266 6.89 -34.32 -24.04
C LYS A 266 5.49 -34.11 -23.46
N ASP A 267 4.82 -35.20 -23.08
CA ASP A 267 3.52 -35.13 -22.40
C ASP A 267 3.64 -34.50 -21.02
N SER A 268 4.61 -34.95 -20.20
CA SER A 268 4.89 -34.37 -18.90
C SER A 268 5.11 -32.86 -18.98
N TYR A 269 5.95 -32.41 -19.90
CA TYR A 269 6.25 -31.01 -20.08
C TYR A 269 5.00 -30.20 -20.49
N LYS A 270 4.35 -30.61 -21.61
CA LYS A 270 3.26 -29.83 -22.19
C LYS A 270 1.97 -29.84 -21.36
N ARG A 271 1.63 -30.99 -20.76
CA ARG A 271 0.37 -31.14 -20.01
C ARG A 271 0.47 -30.85 -18.53
N LEU A 272 1.60 -31.17 -17.89
CA LEU A 272 1.72 -31.13 -16.42
C LEU A 272 2.63 -30.02 -15.93
N ILE A 273 3.87 -29.91 -16.47
CA ILE A 273 4.88 -29.01 -15.93
C ILE A 273 4.63 -27.56 -16.39
N PHE A 274 4.64 -27.33 -17.71
CA PHE A 274 4.60 -25.96 -18.24
C PHE A 274 3.35 -25.19 -17.82
N PRO A 275 2.11 -25.74 -17.91
CA PRO A 275 0.93 -25.02 -17.48
C PRO A 275 0.89 -24.70 -15.97
N SER A 276 1.57 -25.52 -15.16
CA SER A 276 1.73 -25.26 -13.72
C SER A 276 2.71 -24.12 -13.47
N ILE A 277 3.88 -24.18 -14.12
CA ILE A 277 4.93 -23.16 -13.98
C ILE A 277 4.50 -21.83 -14.58
N GLU A 278 3.79 -21.84 -15.70
CA GLU A 278 3.20 -20.62 -16.28
C GLU A 278 2.29 -19.91 -15.27
N ARG A 279 1.39 -20.64 -14.60
CA ARG A 279 0.54 -20.07 -13.54
C ARG A 279 1.35 -19.56 -12.35
N GLU A 280 2.39 -20.28 -11.93
CA GLU A 280 3.28 -19.87 -10.85
C GLU A 280 4.01 -18.56 -11.21
N VAL A 281 4.58 -18.47 -12.40
CA VAL A 281 5.26 -17.26 -12.89
C VAL A 281 4.29 -16.09 -13.07
N ARG A 282 3.07 -16.35 -13.59
CA ARG A 282 2.01 -15.34 -13.69
C ARG A 282 1.58 -14.83 -12.31
N SER A 283 1.48 -15.72 -11.32
CA SER A 283 1.20 -15.33 -9.93
C SER A 283 2.32 -14.47 -9.34
N GLU A 284 3.58 -14.86 -9.54
CA GLU A 284 4.74 -14.09 -9.07
C GLU A 284 4.82 -12.70 -9.73
N LEU A 285 4.52 -12.61 -11.03
CA LEU A 285 4.41 -11.33 -11.72
C LEU A 285 3.28 -10.47 -11.14
N THR A 286 2.14 -11.07 -10.84
CA THR A 286 1.01 -10.36 -10.22
C THR A 286 1.40 -9.83 -8.84
N ASP A 287 2.03 -10.65 -7.99
CA ASP A 287 2.55 -10.21 -6.69
C ASP A 287 3.52 -9.03 -6.83
N LYS A 288 4.47 -9.11 -7.77
CA LYS A 288 5.39 -8.01 -8.09
C LYS A 288 4.65 -6.75 -8.55
N GLY A 289 3.61 -6.90 -9.38
CA GLY A 289 2.76 -5.82 -9.85
C GLY A 289 2.02 -5.14 -8.70
N GLU A 290 1.41 -5.94 -7.83
CA GLU A 290 0.69 -5.48 -6.64
C GLU A 290 1.62 -4.75 -5.66
N GLU A 291 2.79 -5.32 -5.34
CA GLU A 291 3.77 -4.70 -4.44
C GLU A 291 4.23 -3.33 -4.95
N GLY A 292 4.53 -3.23 -6.25
CA GLY A 292 4.92 -1.96 -6.88
C GLY A 292 3.81 -0.92 -6.81
N ALA A 293 2.56 -1.30 -7.07
CA ALA A 293 1.42 -0.39 -6.99
C ALA A 293 1.11 0.03 -5.54
N ILE A 294 1.11 -0.92 -4.61
CA ILE A 294 0.85 -0.66 -3.18
C ILE A 294 1.89 0.30 -2.61
N LEU A 295 3.16 0.22 -3.02
CA LEU A 295 4.18 1.16 -2.58
C LEU A 295 3.80 2.61 -2.95
N ILE A 296 3.35 2.83 -4.18
CA ILE A 296 2.88 4.14 -4.65
C ILE A 296 1.63 4.58 -3.89
N PHE A 297 0.67 3.67 -3.68
CA PHE A 297 -0.56 3.96 -2.94
C PHE A 297 -0.27 4.38 -1.48
N LYS A 298 0.69 3.73 -0.84
CA LYS A 298 1.17 4.09 0.51
C LYS A 298 1.69 5.52 0.56
N GLU A 299 2.56 5.91 -0.39
CA GLU A 299 3.12 7.27 -0.42
C GLU A 299 2.06 8.31 -0.77
N ASN A 300 1.15 8.01 -1.69
CA ASN A 300 0.04 8.89 -2.03
C ASN A 300 -0.90 9.10 -0.82
N LEU A 301 -1.28 8.03 -0.12
CA LEU A 301 -2.10 8.13 1.09
C LEU A 301 -1.40 8.92 2.19
N LYS A 302 -0.12 8.65 2.44
CA LYS A 302 0.69 9.37 3.43
C LYS A 302 0.72 10.87 3.14
N SER A 303 0.92 11.23 1.87
CA SER A 303 0.92 12.63 1.44
C SER A 303 -0.44 13.31 1.67
N LEU A 304 -1.54 12.62 1.39
CA LEU A 304 -2.90 13.14 1.67
C LEU A 304 -3.14 13.34 3.17
N LEU A 305 -2.77 12.38 4.01
CA LEU A 305 -2.94 12.46 5.46
C LEU A 305 -2.06 13.54 6.11
N MET A 306 -0.87 13.75 5.55
CA MET A 306 0.11 14.70 6.07
C MET A 306 -0.04 16.11 5.51
N GLN A 307 -1.07 16.40 4.73
CA GLN A 307 -1.37 17.77 4.31
C GLN A 307 -1.64 18.68 5.53
N PRO A 308 -1.11 19.91 5.54
CA PRO A 308 -1.32 20.83 6.65
C PRO A 308 -2.80 21.21 6.76
N PRO A 309 -3.37 21.18 7.98
CA PRO A 309 -4.74 21.61 8.22
C PRO A 309 -4.88 23.12 8.07
N ILE A 310 -6.03 23.58 7.55
CA ILE A 310 -6.40 25.00 7.54
C ILE A 310 -7.23 25.29 8.78
N LYS A 311 -6.55 25.59 9.90
CA LYS A 311 -7.19 25.85 11.19
C LYS A 311 -7.80 27.25 11.29
N GLY A 312 -8.88 27.38 12.06
CA GLY A 312 -9.47 28.69 12.43
C GLY A 312 -10.21 29.41 11.32
N LYS A 313 -10.57 28.72 10.22
CA LYS A 313 -11.28 29.27 9.06
C LYS A 313 -12.70 28.74 8.96
N VAL A 314 -13.63 29.62 8.60
CA VAL A 314 -15.00 29.23 8.22
C VAL A 314 -14.95 28.71 6.78
N VAL A 315 -15.36 27.47 6.58
CA VAL A 315 -15.23 26.75 5.30
C VAL A 315 -16.60 26.49 4.70
N MET A 316 -16.75 26.76 3.40
CA MET A 316 -17.90 26.31 2.62
C MET A 316 -17.48 25.02 1.85
N GLY A 317 -17.99 23.87 2.27
CA GLY A 317 -17.83 22.61 1.52
C GLY A 317 -18.80 22.56 0.36
N TYR A 318 -18.31 22.23 -0.83
CA TYR A 318 -19.07 22.20 -2.07
C TYR A 318 -18.88 20.85 -2.75
N ASP A 319 -19.96 20.09 -2.84
CA ASP A 319 -20.01 18.75 -3.49
C ASP A 319 -20.69 18.90 -4.85
N PRO A 320 -19.93 18.87 -5.96
CA PRO A 320 -20.46 19.12 -7.30
C PRO A 320 -21.29 17.96 -7.84
N GLY A 321 -22.37 18.22 -8.57
CA GLY A 321 -23.21 17.18 -9.15
C GLY A 321 -24.19 17.71 -10.21
N PHE A 322 -24.32 16.98 -11.34
CA PHE A 322 -25.21 17.36 -12.44
C PHE A 322 -26.69 17.15 -12.14
N ARG A 323 -27.09 15.90 -11.88
CA ARG A 323 -28.52 15.53 -11.85
C ARG A 323 -29.27 16.01 -10.63
N THR A 324 -28.68 15.90 -9.47
CA THR A 324 -29.31 16.23 -8.19
C THR A 324 -28.98 17.62 -7.69
N GLY A 325 -28.22 18.40 -8.47
CA GLY A 325 -27.65 19.69 -8.08
C GLY A 325 -26.44 19.55 -7.16
N CYS A 326 -25.68 20.62 -7.03
CA CYS A 326 -24.53 20.69 -6.16
C CYS A 326 -24.95 20.92 -4.72
N LYS A 327 -24.33 20.24 -3.79
CA LYS A 327 -24.61 20.34 -2.36
C LYS A 327 -23.59 21.23 -1.66
N VAL A 328 -24.08 22.09 -0.85
CA VAL A 328 -23.26 23.09 -0.14
C VAL A 328 -23.50 22.97 1.36
N ALA A 329 -22.42 23.01 2.14
CA ALA A 329 -22.47 23.02 3.60
C ALA A 329 -21.49 24.06 4.13
N VAL A 330 -21.92 24.90 5.07
CA VAL A 330 -21.05 25.85 5.77
C VAL A 330 -20.64 25.28 7.11
N LEU A 331 -19.34 25.34 7.40
CA LEU A 331 -18.71 24.86 8.62
C LEU A 331 -18.02 26.01 9.33
N ASP A 332 -18.18 26.10 10.65
CA ASP A 332 -17.43 27.07 11.44
C ASP A 332 -15.94 26.72 11.55
N ALA A 333 -15.16 27.54 12.22
CA ALA A 333 -13.73 27.38 12.42
C ALA A 333 -13.32 26.08 13.16
N THR A 334 -14.29 25.40 13.81
CA THR A 334 -14.09 24.13 14.54
C THR A 334 -14.60 22.92 13.77
N GLY A 335 -15.13 23.10 12.56
CA GLY A 335 -15.72 22.05 11.72
C GLY A 335 -17.18 21.70 12.07
N ARG A 336 -17.84 22.53 12.91
CA ARG A 336 -19.25 22.37 13.24
C ARG A 336 -20.11 22.85 12.07
N PHE A 337 -21.11 22.06 11.72
CA PHE A 337 -22.09 22.39 10.68
C PHE A 337 -22.96 23.59 11.10
N LEU A 338 -23.09 24.58 10.20
CA LEU A 338 -23.89 25.79 10.41
C LEU A 338 -25.12 25.85 9.51
N ASP A 339 -24.96 25.64 8.20
CA ASP A 339 -26.05 25.79 7.22
C ASP A 339 -25.79 24.95 5.95
N LYS A 340 -26.83 24.74 5.16
CA LYS A 340 -26.81 23.97 3.91
C LYS A 340 -27.63 24.61 2.81
N ALA A 341 -27.22 24.35 1.55
CA ALA A 341 -27.99 24.68 0.36
C ALA A 341 -27.84 23.61 -0.72
N THR A 342 -28.78 23.59 -1.67
CA THR A 342 -28.64 22.87 -2.93
C THR A 342 -28.76 23.85 -4.06
N VAL A 343 -27.75 23.93 -4.92
CA VAL A 343 -27.66 24.88 -6.03
C VAL A 343 -27.52 24.14 -7.37
N TYR A 344 -27.86 24.79 -8.46
CA TYR A 344 -27.94 24.15 -9.77
C TYR A 344 -27.22 24.96 -10.85
N PRO A 345 -25.90 25.15 -10.77
CA PRO A 345 -25.16 25.93 -11.76
C PRO A 345 -25.08 25.26 -13.15
N THR A 346 -25.35 23.95 -13.21
CA THR A 346 -25.11 23.09 -14.37
C THR A 346 -26.40 22.54 -14.98
N VAL A 347 -26.31 22.00 -16.21
CA VAL A 347 -27.42 21.27 -16.83
C VAL A 347 -27.85 20.07 -15.97
N PRO A 348 -29.13 19.67 -15.96
CA PRO A 348 -30.22 20.15 -16.84
C PRO A 348 -30.89 21.46 -16.41
N LYS A 349 -30.79 21.87 -15.13
CA LYS A 349 -31.52 23.04 -14.63
C LYS A 349 -30.84 24.38 -14.98
N LYS A 350 -29.52 24.44 -14.96
CA LYS A 350 -28.66 25.59 -15.27
C LYS A 350 -29.13 26.95 -14.71
N ASP A 351 -29.35 26.98 -13.39
CA ASP A 351 -29.71 28.22 -12.66
C ASP A 351 -28.47 28.86 -12.05
N VAL A 352 -27.69 29.54 -12.89
CA VAL A 352 -26.42 30.18 -12.47
C VAL A 352 -26.71 31.39 -11.56
N GLU A 353 -27.69 32.24 -11.90
CA GLU A 353 -27.99 33.43 -11.14
C GLU A 353 -28.55 33.10 -9.73
N GLY A 354 -29.47 32.13 -9.66
CA GLY A 354 -29.95 31.66 -8.37
C GLY A 354 -28.83 31.04 -7.52
N THR A 355 -27.89 30.34 -8.17
CA THR A 355 -26.68 29.80 -7.51
C THR A 355 -25.82 30.91 -6.95
N LYS A 356 -25.49 31.93 -7.76
CA LYS A 356 -24.68 33.09 -7.32
C LYS A 356 -25.32 33.80 -6.15
N LYS A 357 -26.62 34.11 -6.23
CA LYS A 357 -27.37 34.72 -5.15
C LYS A 357 -27.28 33.93 -3.84
N THR A 358 -27.61 32.64 -3.89
CA THR A 358 -27.61 31.76 -2.71
C THR A 358 -26.22 31.70 -2.07
N LEU A 359 -25.17 31.46 -2.87
CA LEU A 359 -23.81 31.36 -2.35
C LEU A 359 -23.30 32.66 -1.77
N LYS A 360 -23.55 33.82 -2.42
CA LYS A 360 -23.20 35.13 -1.87
C LYS A 360 -23.89 35.42 -0.54
N GLU A 361 -25.19 35.11 -0.43
CA GLU A 361 -25.93 35.27 0.83
C GLU A 361 -25.30 34.43 1.96
N MET A 362 -24.95 33.15 1.69
CA MET A 362 -24.30 32.28 2.68
C MET A 362 -22.88 32.76 3.03
N ILE A 363 -22.09 33.19 2.04
CA ILE A 363 -20.73 33.69 2.22
C ILE A 363 -20.73 34.92 3.13
N ASN A 364 -21.66 35.86 2.90
CA ASN A 364 -21.79 37.07 3.70
C ASN A 364 -22.35 36.78 5.11
N LYS A 365 -23.40 35.95 5.19
CA LYS A 365 -24.05 35.59 6.48
C LYS A 365 -23.11 34.95 7.47
N TYR A 366 -22.26 34.01 7.01
CA TYR A 366 -21.37 33.24 7.86
C TYR A 366 -19.91 33.70 7.80
N ASN A 367 -19.63 34.76 7.07
CA ASN A 367 -18.28 35.28 6.87
C ASN A 367 -17.30 34.19 6.37
N VAL A 368 -17.70 33.41 5.35
CA VAL A 368 -16.88 32.32 4.82
C VAL A 368 -15.51 32.83 4.36
N ASP A 369 -14.45 32.14 4.79
CA ASP A 369 -13.05 32.47 4.47
C ASP A 369 -12.56 31.76 3.22
N VAL A 370 -13.02 30.50 2.98
CA VAL A 370 -12.53 29.66 1.88
C VAL A 370 -13.60 28.66 1.43
N ILE A 371 -13.61 28.35 0.14
CA ILE A 371 -14.50 27.33 -0.44
C ILE A 371 -13.69 26.07 -0.70
N SER A 372 -14.15 24.94 -0.16
CA SER A 372 -13.61 23.60 -0.43
C SER A 372 -14.44 22.94 -1.52
N LEU A 373 -13.94 22.93 -2.75
CA LEU A 373 -14.62 22.38 -3.92
C LEU A 373 -14.19 20.93 -4.15
N GLY A 374 -15.13 19.99 -4.16
CA GLY A 374 -14.89 18.60 -4.54
C GLY A 374 -14.44 18.47 -6.01
N ASN A 375 -13.57 17.51 -6.30
CA ASN A 375 -13.02 17.28 -7.64
C ASN A 375 -13.80 16.26 -8.48
N GLY A 376 -15.06 16.01 -8.17
CA GLY A 376 -15.89 15.03 -8.86
C GLY A 376 -16.60 15.55 -10.11
N THR A 377 -17.67 14.85 -10.45
CA THR A 377 -18.49 15.19 -11.61
C THR A 377 -19.10 16.58 -11.47
N ALA A 378 -19.05 17.43 -12.51
CA ALA A 378 -19.47 18.85 -12.52
C ALA A 378 -18.56 19.81 -11.71
N SER A 379 -17.38 19.36 -11.28
CA SER A 379 -16.42 20.22 -10.57
C SER A 379 -15.99 21.42 -11.43
N ARG A 380 -15.76 21.19 -12.72
CA ARG A 380 -15.33 22.21 -13.67
C ARG A 380 -16.34 23.36 -13.81
N GLU A 381 -17.58 23.02 -14.12
CA GLU A 381 -18.64 23.98 -14.31
C GLU A 381 -18.95 24.74 -13.01
N SER A 382 -18.77 24.06 -11.88
CA SER A 382 -18.89 24.67 -10.56
C SER A 382 -17.73 25.63 -10.27
N GLU A 383 -16.51 25.27 -10.68
CA GLU A 383 -15.30 26.08 -10.51
C GLU A 383 -15.42 27.44 -11.23
N GLU A 384 -15.96 27.44 -12.48
CA GLU A 384 -16.20 28.64 -13.25
C GLU A 384 -17.14 29.62 -12.50
N VAL A 385 -18.27 29.13 -12.01
CA VAL A 385 -19.24 29.94 -11.26
C VAL A 385 -18.67 30.44 -9.93
N ILE A 386 -17.90 29.60 -9.22
CA ILE A 386 -17.23 29.99 -7.95
C ILE A 386 -16.21 31.09 -8.21
N ALA A 387 -15.41 31.01 -9.28
CA ALA A 387 -14.44 32.04 -9.64
C ALA A 387 -15.10 33.38 -9.98
N GLU A 388 -16.23 33.34 -10.66
CA GLU A 388 -17.04 34.54 -10.93
C GLU A 388 -17.55 35.18 -9.64
N ILE A 389 -18.11 34.37 -8.72
CA ILE A 389 -18.59 34.81 -7.40
C ILE A 389 -17.46 35.49 -6.60
N ILE A 390 -16.26 34.88 -6.59
CA ILE A 390 -15.10 35.43 -5.91
C ILE A 390 -14.71 36.80 -6.47
N SER A 391 -14.68 36.93 -7.80
CA SER A 391 -14.40 38.20 -8.46
C SER A 391 -15.45 39.26 -8.13
N GLU A 392 -16.73 38.90 -8.17
CA GLU A 392 -17.84 39.80 -7.86
C GLU A 392 -17.78 40.27 -6.39
N ILE A 393 -17.59 39.35 -5.42
CA ILE A 393 -17.46 39.71 -4.00
C ILE A 393 -16.24 40.60 -3.76
N LYS A 394 -15.11 40.35 -4.39
CA LYS A 394 -13.93 41.21 -4.28
C LYS A 394 -14.22 42.63 -4.78
N ASN A 395 -14.91 42.75 -5.91
CA ASN A 395 -15.28 44.05 -6.48
C ASN A 395 -16.35 44.79 -5.64
N GLU A 396 -17.32 44.07 -5.07
CA GLU A 396 -18.42 44.66 -4.30
C GLU A 396 -18.01 45.02 -2.87
N THR A 397 -17.19 44.21 -2.20
CA THR A 397 -16.92 44.32 -0.76
C THR A 397 -15.44 44.47 -0.39
N GLY A 398 -14.54 44.26 -1.36
CA GLY A 398 -13.09 44.22 -1.09
C GLY A 398 -12.62 42.93 -0.34
N LYS A 399 -13.54 42.00 -0.03
CA LYS A 399 -13.22 40.77 0.69
C LYS A 399 -12.40 39.82 -0.18
N GLU A 400 -11.27 39.37 0.34
CA GLU A 400 -10.49 38.31 -0.29
C GLU A 400 -11.08 36.94 0.07
N LEU A 401 -11.66 36.29 -0.91
CA LEU A 401 -12.16 34.92 -0.85
C LEU A 401 -11.34 34.05 -1.80
N ALA A 402 -11.09 32.82 -1.43
CA ALA A 402 -10.39 31.86 -2.27
C ALA A 402 -11.09 30.48 -2.25
N TYR A 403 -10.74 29.64 -3.20
CA TYR A 403 -11.19 28.25 -3.18
C TYR A 403 -10.00 27.29 -3.31
N VAL A 404 -10.22 26.04 -2.87
CA VAL A 404 -9.28 24.93 -2.98
C VAL A 404 -10.03 23.73 -3.55
N ILE A 405 -9.45 23.08 -4.54
CA ILE A 405 -9.99 21.81 -5.06
C ILE A 405 -9.52 20.68 -4.14
N VAL A 406 -10.49 19.97 -3.56
CA VAL A 406 -10.25 18.89 -2.58
C VAL A 406 -10.69 17.56 -3.17
N SER A 407 -9.90 16.50 -2.95
CA SER A 407 -10.28 15.16 -3.36
C SER A 407 -11.54 14.70 -2.62
N GLU A 408 -12.59 14.33 -3.37
CA GLU A 408 -13.81 13.76 -2.83
C GLU A 408 -13.77 12.23 -2.70
N ALA A 409 -12.64 11.61 -3.07
CA ALA A 409 -12.49 10.15 -3.02
C ALA A 409 -12.89 9.60 -1.63
N GLY A 410 -13.81 8.63 -1.62
CA GLY A 410 -14.37 8.06 -0.39
C GLY A 410 -15.37 8.96 0.38
N ALA A 411 -15.67 10.19 -0.06
CA ALA A 411 -16.67 11.03 0.61
C ALA A 411 -18.08 10.40 0.56
N SER A 412 -18.42 9.75 -0.54
CA SER A 412 -19.67 9.00 -0.68
C SER A 412 -19.72 7.77 0.25
N VAL A 413 -18.59 7.11 0.48
CA VAL A 413 -18.50 5.99 1.44
C VAL A 413 -18.75 6.50 2.86
N TYR A 414 -18.12 7.61 3.25
CA TYR A 414 -18.39 8.24 4.54
C TYR A 414 -19.86 8.66 4.68
N SER A 415 -20.40 9.39 3.70
CA SER A 415 -21.75 9.95 3.78
C SER A 415 -22.85 8.87 3.94
N ALA A 416 -22.64 7.69 3.38
CA ALA A 416 -23.51 6.53 3.49
C ALA A 416 -23.24 5.67 4.74
N SER A 417 -22.18 5.93 5.50
CA SER A 417 -21.78 5.13 6.64
C SER A 417 -22.69 5.31 7.86
N GLU A 418 -22.72 4.30 8.72
CA GLU A 418 -23.39 4.37 10.02
C GLU A 418 -22.82 5.49 10.90
N LEU A 419 -21.50 5.75 10.80
CA LEU A 419 -20.84 6.84 11.51
C LEU A 419 -21.41 8.19 11.11
N ALA A 420 -21.50 8.47 9.80
CA ALA A 420 -22.06 9.72 9.30
C ALA A 420 -23.54 9.88 9.64
N ALA A 421 -24.30 8.78 9.69
CA ALA A 421 -25.70 8.77 10.13
C ALA A 421 -25.84 9.13 11.62
N LYS A 422 -24.91 8.68 12.46
CA LYS A 422 -24.87 9.06 13.90
C LYS A 422 -24.38 10.50 14.11
N GLU A 423 -23.37 10.97 13.34
CA GLU A 423 -22.90 12.37 13.43
C GLU A 423 -23.98 13.37 12.96
N TYR A 424 -24.78 13.01 11.94
CA TYR A 424 -25.77 13.88 11.31
C TYR A 424 -27.06 13.13 11.01
N PRO A 425 -27.85 12.75 12.02
CA PRO A 425 -29.09 11.97 11.83
C PRO A 425 -30.13 12.69 10.98
N ASP A 426 -30.20 14.02 11.10
CA ASP A 426 -31.22 14.86 10.45
C ASP A 426 -30.81 15.38 9.06
N LEU A 427 -29.61 15.02 8.58
CA LEU A 427 -29.11 15.49 7.30
C LEU A 427 -29.15 14.39 6.24
N ASP A 428 -29.48 14.80 5.01
CA ASP A 428 -29.43 13.93 3.85
C ASP A 428 -27.98 13.45 3.55
N VAL A 429 -27.86 12.25 3.00
CA VAL A 429 -26.58 11.61 2.65
C VAL A 429 -25.70 12.54 1.79
N THR A 430 -26.30 13.27 0.84
CA THR A 430 -25.55 14.15 -0.06
C THR A 430 -25.00 15.39 0.66
N ILE A 431 -25.71 15.93 1.65
CA ILE A 431 -25.21 17.06 2.48
C ILE A 431 -24.06 16.58 3.37
N ARG A 432 -24.10 15.35 3.89
CA ARG A 432 -22.98 14.76 4.65
C ARG A 432 -21.71 14.69 3.80
N GLY A 433 -21.84 14.46 2.48
CA GLY A 433 -20.74 14.53 1.52
C GLY A 433 -20.09 15.92 1.47
N ALA A 434 -20.90 16.97 1.32
CA ALA A 434 -20.40 18.35 1.31
C ALA A 434 -19.73 18.74 2.64
N ILE A 435 -20.25 18.28 3.78
CA ILE A 435 -19.62 18.47 5.10
C ILE A 435 -18.23 17.81 5.11
N SER A 436 -18.13 16.56 4.65
CA SER A 436 -16.86 15.85 4.59
C SER A 436 -15.84 16.58 3.71
N ILE A 437 -16.24 17.05 2.54
CA ILE A 437 -15.37 17.84 1.65
C ILE A 437 -14.85 19.11 2.34
N GLY A 438 -15.70 19.82 3.06
CA GLY A 438 -15.29 20.98 3.84
C GLY A 438 -14.33 20.65 4.98
N ARG A 439 -14.59 19.59 5.74
CA ARG A 439 -13.74 19.13 6.85
C ARG A 439 -12.39 18.59 6.37
N ARG A 440 -12.30 17.99 5.19
CA ARG A 440 -11.02 17.57 4.59
C ARG A 440 -10.08 18.74 4.36
N LEU A 441 -10.60 19.93 4.11
CA LEU A 441 -9.76 21.12 4.01
C LEU A 441 -9.33 21.64 5.40
N GLN A 442 -10.21 21.55 6.40
CA GLN A 442 -9.90 21.98 7.75
C GLN A 442 -8.90 21.06 8.45
N ASP A 443 -9.10 19.75 8.39
CA ASP A 443 -8.15 18.72 8.86
C ASP A 443 -8.30 17.42 8.04
N PRO A 444 -7.46 17.21 7.02
CA PRO A 444 -7.52 16.04 6.15
C PRO A 444 -7.43 14.73 6.92
N MET A 445 -6.51 14.61 7.88
CA MET A 445 -6.30 13.38 8.64
C MET A 445 -7.52 13.05 9.49
N ALA A 446 -8.03 14.01 10.26
CA ALA A 446 -9.18 13.80 11.17
C ALA A 446 -10.43 13.35 10.40
N GLU A 447 -10.60 13.76 9.16
CA GLU A 447 -11.73 13.35 8.33
C GLU A 447 -11.49 12.04 7.58
N LEU A 448 -10.30 11.84 6.98
CA LEU A 448 -9.99 10.64 6.19
C LEU A 448 -9.94 9.35 7.01
N VAL A 449 -9.58 9.42 8.29
CA VAL A 449 -9.59 8.24 9.20
C VAL A 449 -10.98 7.70 9.52
N LYS A 450 -12.05 8.43 9.15
CA LYS A 450 -13.45 7.99 9.33
C LYS A 450 -13.90 6.95 8.31
N ILE A 451 -13.14 6.76 7.26
CA ILE A 451 -13.41 5.79 6.19
C ILE A 451 -12.29 4.74 6.12
N GLU A 452 -12.64 3.56 5.61
CA GLU A 452 -11.63 2.52 5.39
C GLU A 452 -10.55 3.03 4.42
N PRO A 453 -9.26 2.88 4.73
CA PRO A 453 -8.17 3.41 3.91
C PRO A 453 -8.23 2.95 2.44
N LYS A 454 -8.68 1.72 2.18
CA LYS A 454 -8.87 1.19 0.82
C LYS A 454 -9.96 1.89 0.01
N ALA A 455 -10.85 2.66 0.65
CA ALA A 455 -11.88 3.45 -0.03
C ALA A 455 -11.38 4.85 -0.43
N ILE A 456 -10.20 5.26 0.02
CA ILE A 456 -9.54 6.50 -0.40
C ILE A 456 -8.89 6.24 -1.75
N GLY A 457 -9.21 7.04 -2.77
CA GLY A 457 -8.61 6.93 -4.10
C GLY A 457 -7.16 7.39 -4.09
N VAL A 458 -6.22 6.45 -4.15
CA VAL A 458 -4.78 6.71 -4.08
C VAL A 458 -3.99 6.20 -5.28
N GLY A 459 -4.66 5.62 -6.29
CA GLY A 459 -3.97 5.19 -7.50
C GLY A 459 -4.84 4.46 -8.51
N GLN A 460 -4.35 4.39 -9.76
CA GLN A 460 -5.10 3.92 -10.92
C GLN A 460 -5.49 2.44 -10.86
N TYR A 461 -4.64 1.58 -10.28
CA TYR A 461 -4.85 0.12 -10.22
C TYR A 461 -5.28 -0.38 -8.84
N GLN A 462 -5.83 0.51 -8.00
CA GLN A 462 -6.21 0.18 -6.63
C GLN A 462 -7.23 -0.98 -6.53
N HIS A 463 -8.11 -1.12 -7.51
CA HIS A 463 -9.12 -2.18 -7.57
C HIS A 463 -8.62 -3.49 -8.21
N ASP A 464 -7.36 -3.52 -8.67
CA ASP A 464 -6.74 -4.69 -9.32
C ASP A 464 -5.74 -5.40 -8.43
N VAL A 465 -5.52 -4.90 -7.22
CA VAL A 465 -4.67 -5.54 -6.21
C VAL A 465 -5.50 -6.34 -5.22
N THR A 466 -4.88 -7.32 -4.59
CA THR A 466 -5.52 -8.17 -3.58
C THR A 466 -6.05 -7.31 -2.42
N PRO A 467 -7.38 -7.29 -2.15
CA PRO A 467 -7.99 -6.38 -1.18
C PRO A 467 -7.40 -6.46 0.23
N LYS A 468 -7.01 -7.66 0.69
CA LYS A 468 -6.40 -7.87 2.00
C LYS A 468 -5.02 -7.23 2.09
N LYS A 469 -4.15 -7.42 1.09
CA LYS A 469 -2.82 -6.79 1.04
C LYS A 469 -2.94 -5.27 1.01
N LEU A 470 -3.89 -4.75 0.24
CA LEU A 470 -4.15 -3.31 0.17
C LEU A 470 -4.57 -2.76 1.52
N ASP A 471 -5.56 -3.39 2.16
CA ASP A 471 -6.12 -2.95 3.43
C ASP A 471 -5.06 -2.93 4.55
N GLU A 472 -4.30 -4.01 4.71
CA GLU A 472 -3.20 -4.12 5.69
C GLU A 472 -2.14 -3.04 5.46
N SER A 473 -1.74 -2.83 4.19
CA SER A 473 -0.71 -1.85 3.83
C SER A 473 -1.15 -0.41 4.06
N LEU A 474 -2.37 -0.04 3.64
CA LEU A 474 -2.89 1.32 3.81
C LEU A 474 -3.25 1.62 5.27
N SER A 475 -3.79 0.66 6.01
CA SER A 475 -4.03 0.82 7.45
C SER A 475 -2.74 1.09 8.21
N GLY A 476 -1.63 0.43 7.83
CA GLY A 476 -0.32 0.73 8.38
C GLY A 476 0.14 2.16 8.14
N VAL A 477 -0.13 2.73 6.95
CA VAL A 477 0.20 4.13 6.65
C VAL A 477 -0.61 5.10 7.51
N VAL A 478 -1.90 4.82 7.72
CA VAL A 478 -2.74 5.66 8.61
C VAL A 478 -2.21 5.60 10.03
N GLU A 479 -1.93 4.40 10.54
CA GLU A 479 -1.36 4.21 11.88
C GLU A 479 -0.05 5.00 12.05
N ASP A 480 0.91 4.87 11.13
CA ASP A 480 2.18 5.58 11.20
C ASP A 480 1.98 7.11 11.16
N SER A 481 1.07 7.59 10.29
CA SER A 481 0.79 9.02 10.15
C SER A 481 0.15 9.59 11.41
N VAL A 482 -0.84 8.91 11.97
CA VAL A 482 -1.54 9.32 13.21
C VAL A 482 -0.57 9.36 14.40
N ASN A 483 0.24 8.32 14.58
CA ASN A 483 1.21 8.27 15.67
C ASN A 483 2.34 9.29 15.50
N LYS A 484 2.73 9.60 14.26
CA LYS A 484 3.72 10.65 13.97
C LYS A 484 3.22 12.05 14.32
N VAL A 485 1.96 12.35 13.99
CA VAL A 485 1.33 13.65 14.29
C VAL A 485 1.02 13.78 15.78
N GLY A 486 0.58 12.70 16.42
CA GLY A 486 0.05 12.68 17.76
C GLY A 486 -1.40 13.15 17.81
N VAL A 487 -2.13 12.74 18.83
CA VAL A 487 -3.58 12.92 18.94
C VAL A 487 -3.95 13.62 20.24
N ASP A 488 -4.75 14.68 20.15
CA ASP A 488 -5.31 15.34 21.34
C ASP A 488 -6.49 14.53 21.89
N LEU A 489 -6.39 14.12 23.16
CA LEU A 489 -7.40 13.32 23.86
C LEU A 489 -8.76 14.03 23.96
N ASN A 490 -8.75 15.34 24.09
CA ASN A 490 -9.97 16.12 24.34
C ASN A 490 -10.78 16.41 23.09
N THR A 491 -10.16 16.29 21.90
CA THR A 491 -10.84 16.55 20.62
C THR A 491 -10.94 15.35 19.70
N ALA A 492 -10.19 14.28 19.97
CA ALA A 492 -10.12 13.11 19.13
C ALA A 492 -11.45 12.36 19.01
N THR A 493 -11.73 11.90 17.79
CA THR A 493 -12.85 10.99 17.53
C THR A 493 -12.47 9.53 17.81
N PRO A 494 -13.43 8.62 18.08
CA PRO A 494 -13.14 7.20 18.23
C PRO A 494 -12.39 6.64 17.01
N SER A 495 -12.76 7.04 15.79
CA SER A 495 -12.11 6.59 14.55
C SER A 495 -10.61 6.97 14.51
N LEU A 496 -10.25 8.18 14.93
CA LEU A 496 -8.86 8.61 15.00
C LEU A 496 -8.09 7.84 16.07
N LEU A 497 -8.69 7.64 17.25
CA LEU A 497 -8.09 6.92 18.36
C LEU A 497 -7.77 5.47 18.05
N THR A 498 -8.56 4.80 17.19
CA THR A 498 -8.29 3.39 16.81
C THR A 498 -6.97 3.18 16.07
N TYR A 499 -6.39 4.23 15.49
CA TYR A 499 -5.08 4.19 14.84
C TYR A 499 -3.92 4.57 15.77
N VAL A 500 -4.20 4.91 17.02
CA VAL A 500 -3.14 5.13 18.02
C VAL A 500 -2.62 3.79 18.51
N ALA A 501 -1.30 3.65 18.57
CA ALA A 501 -0.62 2.44 19.03
C ALA A 501 -1.22 1.93 20.36
N GLY A 502 -1.56 0.63 20.40
CA GLY A 502 -2.13 -0.01 21.60
C GLY A 502 -3.61 0.26 21.87
N ILE A 503 -4.32 1.01 21.03
CA ILE A 503 -5.74 1.32 21.17
C ILE A 503 -6.56 0.53 20.14
N ASN A 504 -7.50 -0.27 20.60
CA ASN A 504 -8.51 -0.91 19.76
C ASN A 504 -9.84 -0.16 19.81
N THR A 505 -10.80 -0.53 18.96
CA THR A 505 -12.12 0.12 18.87
C THR A 505 -12.84 0.19 20.22
N SER A 506 -12.77 -0.85 21.06
CA SER A 506 -13.42 -0.85 22.36
C SER A 506 -12.78 0.16 23.33
N ILE A 507 -11.45 0.25 23.34
CA ILE A 507 -10.70 1.22 24.15
C ILE A 507 -10.97 2.64 23.64
N ALA A 508 -10.96 2.87 22.31
CA ALA A 508 -11.25 4.18 21.71
C ALA A 508 -12.62 4.72 22.15
N ASN A 509 -13.67 3.89 22.07
CA ASN A 509 -15.01 4.26 22.54
C ASN A 509 -15.03 4.54 24.03
N ASN A 510 -14.32 3.76 24.84
CA ASN A 510 -14.27 3.97 26.30
C ASN A 510 -13.50 5.27 26.67
N ILE A 511 -12.48 5.65 25.90
CA ILE A 511 -11.77 6.92 26.08
C ILE A 511 -12.74 8.10 25.87
N VAL A 512 -13.50 8.06 24.78
CA VAL A 512 -14.48 9.12 24.47
C VAL A 512 -15.58 9.15 25.51
N ALA A 513 -16.15 8.01 25.91
CA ALA A 513 -17.16 7.93 26.95
C ALA A 513 -16.66 8.48 28.29
N TYR A 514 -15.44 8.13 28.71
CA TYR A 514 -14.82 8.69 29.93
C TYR A 514 -14.61 10.19 29.81
N ARG A 515 -14.10 10.68 28.69
CA ARG A 515 -13.93 12.11 28.41
C ARG A 515 -15.24 12.87 28.57
N ASP A 516 -16.32 12.36 27.97
CA ASP A 516 -17.63 13.03 28.02
C ASP A 516 -18.25 13.00 29.43
N GLU A 517 -17.99 11.94 30.21
CA GLU A 517 -18.42 11.80 31.60
C GLU A 517 -17.71 12.80 32.53
N VAL A 518 -16.40 12.98 32.40
CA VAL A 518 -15.60 13.83 33.30
C VAL A 518 -15.42 15.25 32.78
N GLY A 519 -15.91 15.59 31.60
CA GLY A 519 -15.78 16.91 30.99
C GLY A 519 -14.42 17.21 30.37
N GLY A 520 -13.59 16.20 30.16
CA GLY A 520 -12.27 16.28 29.53
C GLY A 520 -11.15 15.69 30.39
N PHE A 521 -10.06 15.26 29.72
CA PHE A 521 -8.84 14.79 30.38
C PHE A 521 -8.03 16.00 30.89
N SER A 522 -7.60 15.94 32.13
CA SER A 522 -6.69 16.93 32.75
C SER A 522 -5.22 16.45 32.74
N SER A 523 -4.97 15.17 32.50
CA SER A 523 -3.63 14.59 32.36
C SER A 523 -3.65 13.26 31.62
N ARG A 524 -2.52 12.88 31.03
CA ARG A 524 -2.33 11.55 30.42
C ARG A 524 -2.53 10.40 31.40
N LYS A 525 -2.19 10.60 32.65
CA LYS A 525 -2.31 9.59 33.71
C LYS A 525 -3.76 9.13 33.93
N GLU A 526 -4.73 9.97 33.59
CA GLU A 526 -6.15 9.61 33.69
C GLU A 526 -6.59 8.52 32.72
N LEU A 527 -5.82 8.27 31.66
CA LEU A 527 -6.04 7.12 30.78
C LEU A 527 -6.11 5.79 31.54
N LEU A 528 -5.37 5.65 32.64
CA LEU A 528 -5.42 4.45 33.49
C LEU A 528 -6.76 4.24 34.20
N LYS A 529 -7.63 5.26 34.24
CA LYS A 529 -9.00 5.17 34.77
C LYS A 529 -10.00 4.70 33.70
N VAL A 530 -9.59 4.69 32.43
CA VAL A 530 -10.45 4.28 31.31
C VAL A 530 -10.67 2.78 31.32
N LYS A 531 -11.92 2.36 31.21
CA LYS A 531 -12.30 0.94 31.20
C LYS A 531 -11.58 0.18 30.07
N ARG A 532 -11.00 -0.98 30.39
CA ARG A 532 -10.23 -1.86 29.48
C ARG A 532 -8.88 -1.29 29.00
N LEU A 533 -8.47 -0.12 29.43
CA LEU A 533 -7.13 0.40 29.15
C LEU A 533 -6.21 0.01 30.31
N GLY A 534 -5.54 -1.13 30.17
CA GLY A 534 -4.57 -1.62 31.16
C GLY A 534 -3.19 -1.00 31.00
N GLN A 535 -2.26 -1.35 31.90
CA GLN A 535 -0.89 -0.82 31.93
C GLN A 535 -0.15 -0.98 30.61
N LYS A 536 -0.28 -2.14 29.95
CA LYS A 536 0.38 -2.39 28.65
C LYS A 536 -0.15 -1.48 27.54
N ALA A 537 -1.47 -1.29 27.47
CA ALA A 537 -2.08 -0.37 26.49
C ALA A 537 -1.66 1.08 26.78
N TYR A 538 -1.62 1.48 28.05
CA TYR A 538 -1.13 2.80 28.47
C TYR A 538 0.31 3.03 28.02
N GLU A 539 1.21 2.08 28.26
CA GLU A 539 2.60 2.16 27.81
C GLU A 539 2.69 2.37 26.29
N GLN A 540 1.88 1.64 25.52
CA GLN A 540 1.92 1.73 24.06
C GLN A 540 1.35 3.06 23.53
N CYS A 541 0.31 3.62 24.14
CA CYS A 541 -0.42 4.77 23.60
C CYS A 541 -0.03 6.13 24.20
N ALA A 542 0.42 6.18 25.44
CA ALA A 542 0.53 7.44 26.19
C ALA A 542 1.41 8.50 25.53
N GLY A 543 2.51 8.09 24.90
CA GLY A 543 3.40 9.02 24.21
C GLY A 543 2.83 9.64 22.93
N PHE A 544 1.82 9.01 22.34
CA PHE A 544 1.15 9.48 21.11
C PHE A 544 -0.10 10.32 21.40
N LEU A 545 -0.58 10.31 22.63
CA LEU A 545 -1.75 11.06 23.06
C LEU A 545 -1.33 12.34 23.80
N ARG A 546 -1.98 13.44 23.51
CA ARG A 546 -1.67 14.76 24.10
C ARG A 546 -2.85 15.29 24.91
N VAL A 547 -2.54 16.09 25.94
CA VAL A 547 -3.52 16.87 26.71
C VAL A 547 -3.01 18.30 26.73
N MET A 548 -3.60 19.17 25.91
CA MET A 548 -3.08 20.53 25.68
C MET A 548 -3.11 21.40 26.91
N GLU A 549 -4.16 21.26 27.74
CA GLU A 549 -4.39 22.08 28.95
C GLU A 549 -4.01 21.32 30.22
N SER A 550 -3.09 20.36 30.15
CA SER A 550 -2.63 19.61 31.32
C SER A 550 -1.82 20.48 32.30
N LYS A 551 -1.98 20.21 33.59
CA LYS A 551 -1.10 20.76 34.63
C LYS A 551 0.34 20.27 34.53
N GLU A 552 0.55 19.12 33.90
CA GLU A 552 1.87 18.59 33.53
C GLU A 552 2.22 19.02 32.10
N PRO A 553 3.09 20.00 31.87
CA PRO A 553 3.36 20.52 30.53
C PRO A 553 3.91 19.48 29.55
N LEU A 554 4.57 18.44 30.08
CA LEU A 554 5.07 17.32 29.25
C LEU A 554 3.94 16.50 28.61
N ASP A 555 2.71 16.55 29.15
CA ASP A 555 1.54 15.91 28.55
C ASP A 555 1.14 16.52 27.19
N ASN A 556 1.58 17.74 26.89
CA ASN A 556 1.40 18.36 25.57
C ASN A 556 2.60 18.16 24.62
N THR A 557 3.47 17.19 24.91
CA THR A 557 4.64 16.86 24.08
C THR A 557 4.54 15.41 23.60
N SER A 558 5.41 14.97 22.71
CA SER A 558 5.55 13.54 22.38
C SER A 558 6.57 12.82 23.29
N VAL A 559 7.03 13.44 24.37
CA VAL A 559 7.86 12.77 25.37
C VAL A 559 7.02 11.69 26.05
N HIS A 560 7.56 10.47 26.11
CA HIS A 560 6.87 9.35 26.76
C HIS A 560 6.88 9.55 28.29
N PRO A 561 5.79 9.17 29.02
CA PRO A 561 5.75 9.31 30.48
C PRO A 561 6.92 8.64 31.22
N GLU A 562 7.47 7.56 30.71
CA GLU A 562 8.68 6.91 31.24
C GLU A 562 9.89 7.85 31.29
N SER A 563 9.95 8.82 30.38
CA SER A 563 11.07 9.75 30.24
C SER A 563 10.82 11.11 30.90
N TYR A 564 9.72 11.31 31.64
CA TYR A 564 9.41 12.59 32.27
C TYR A 564 10.44 13.01 33.31
N SER A 565 10.96 12.04 34.09
CA SER A 565 12.01 12.30 35.06
C SER A 565 13.30 12.79 34.40
N ILE A 566 13.64 12.20 33.23
CA ILE A 566 14.83 12.58 32.44
C ILE A 566 14.63 13.97 31.85
N ALA A 567 13.45 14.25 31.25
CA ALA A 567 13.13 15.56 30.67
C ALA A 567 13.18 16.68 31.71
N LYS A 568 12.63 16.45 32.92
CA LYS A 568 12.68 17.42 34.01
C LYS A 568 14.11 17.67 34.51
N LYS A 569 14.90 16.62 34.72
CA LYS A 569 16.31 16.75 35.07
C LYS A 569 17.12 17.50 34.01
N LEU A 570 16.88 17.20 32.73
CA LEU A 570 17.51 17.91 31.63
C LEU A 570 17.21 19.42 31.67
N MET A 571 15.92 19.79 31.85
CA MET A 571 15.55 21.19 31.96
C MET A 571 16.24 21.87 33.17
N GLU A 572 16.27 21.22 34.33
CA GLU A 572 16.94 21.72 35.54
C GLU A 572 18.44 21.94 35.29
N VAL A 573 19.14 20.96 34.72
CA VAL A 573 20.57 21.01 34.35
C VAL A 573 20.87 22.14 33.38
N LEU A 574 19.92 22.43 32.45
CA LEU A 574 20.06 23.49 31.47
C LEU A 574 19.56 24.86 32.00
N GLY A 575 19.03 24.93 33.24
CA GLY A 575 18.55 26.14 33.86
C GLY A 575 17.18 26.61 33.39
N TYR A 576 16.30 25.67 33.03
CA TYR A 576 14.90 25.94 32.70
C TYR A 576 13.96 25.45 33.80
N SER A 577 12.85 26.14 33.97
CA SER A 577 11.72 25.74 34.82
C SER A 577 10.62 25.05 33.99
N THR A 578 9.68 24.39 34.67
CA THR A 578 8.45 23.86 34.05
C THR A 578 7.56 24.97 33.48
N GLU A 579 7.63 26.16 34.04
CA GLU A 579 6.91 27.36 33.54
C GLU A 579 7.50 27.83 32.19
N ASP A 580 8.81 27.72 32.00
CA ASP A 580 9.45 28.06 30.72
C ASP A 580 8.97 27.15 29.60
N LEU A 581 8.77 25.85 29.89
CA LEU A 581 8.18 24.90 28.93
C LEU A 581 6.73 25.29 28.57
N SER A 582 5.90 25.60 29.58
CA SER A 582 4.52 26.04 29.37
C SER A 582 4.44 27.32 28.55
N ASN A 583 5.38 28.23 28.76
CA ASN A 583 5.48 29.51 28.06
C ASN A 583 6.26 29.44 26.73
N ARG A 584 6.67 28.24 26.27
CA ARG A 584 7.45 28.00 25.04
C ARG A 584 8.74 28.78 24.94
N LYS A 585 9.48 28.92 26.03
CA LYS A 585 10.71 29.71 26.15
C LYS A 585 12.00 28.90 25.96
N LEU A 586 11.91 27.68 25.44
CA LEU A 586 13.07 26.78 25.29
C LEU A 586 13.69 26.84 23.87
N ASN A 587 13.59 27.97 23.17
CA ASN A 587 14.08 28.11 21.80
C ASN A 587 15.61 27.94 21.68
N ASP A 588 16.37 28.31 22.71
CA ASP A 588 17.83 28.24 22.80
C ASP A 588 18.35 26.92 23.42
N ILE A 589 17.48 25.91 23.61
CA ILE A 589 17.86 24.65 24.26
C ILE A 589 18.99 23.92 23.53
N GLU A 590 19.00 23.93 22.18
CA GLU A 590 20.07 23.32 21.39
C GLU A 590 21.43 23.98 21.60
N GLU A 591 21.45 25.30 21.72
CA GLU A 591 22.67 26.06 22.00
C GLU A 591 23.23 25.69 23.39
N ARG A 592 22.38 25.63 24.43
CA ARG A 592 22.79 25.24 25.78
C ARG A 592 23.26 23.77 25.83
N VAL A 593 22.62 22.88 25.09
CA VAL A 593 23.06 21.49 24.95
C VAL A 593 24.42 21.43 24.27
N THR A 594 24.66 22.22 23.24
CA THR A 594 25.95 22.28 22.52
C THR A 594 27.08 22.74 23.47
N VAL A 595 26.84 23.73 24.31
CA VAL A 595 27.81 24.24 25.31
C VAL A 595 28.17 23.17 26.33
N LYS A 596 27.20 22.40 26.84
CA LYS A 596 27.47 21.33 27.82
C LYS A 596 27.95 20.03 27.22
N GLY A 597 27.73 19.80 25.94
CA GLY A 597 28.03 18.57 25.24
C GLY A 597 26.99 17.49 25.42
N LEU A 598 26.43 17.01 24.30
CA LEU A 598 25.33 15.99 24.31
C LEU A 598 25.76 14.71 25.03
N ASN A 599 26.98 14.22 24.80
CA ASN A 599 27.49 12.99 25.40
C ASN A 599 27.63 13.11 26.92
N ASN A 600 28.06 14.27 27.41
CA ASN A 600 28.20 14.53 28.85
C ASN A 600 26.80 14.53 29.51
N LEU A 601 25.82 15.18 28.86
CA LEU A 601 24.44 15.19 29.35
C LEU A 601 23.81 13.79 29.32
N ALA A 602 24.08 13.00 28.28
CA ALA A 602 23.58 11.62 28.18
C ALA A 602 24.11 10.73 29.32
N GLN A 603 25.41 10.88 29.66
CA GLN A 603 26.02 10.18 30.79
C GLN A 603 25.49 10.68 32.15
N GLU A 604 25.38 12.00 32.33
CA GLU A 604 24.84 12.59 33.58
C GLU A 604 23.39 12.19 33.86
N LEU A 605 22.58 12.05 32.78
CA LEU A 605 21.17 11.71 32.88
C LEU A 605 20.90 10.19 32.77
N GLU A 606 21.94 9.39 32.59
CA GLU A 606 21.87 7.92 32.44
C GLU A 606 20.90 7.50 31.31
N VAL A 607 20.94 8.24 30.17
CA VAL A 607 20.05 8.02 29.04
C VAL A 607 20.85 7.90 27.73
N GLY A 608 20.34 7.16 26.75
CA GLY A 608 20.95 7.06 25.44
C GLY A 608 20.85 8.38 24.65
N GLU A 609 21.85 8.64 23.80
CA GLU A 609 21.93 9.87 23.01
C GLU A 609 20.73 10.07 22.07
N LEU A 610 20.18 8.99 21.49
CA LEU A 610 19.05 9.08 20.57
C LEU A 610 17.78 9.53 21.29
N THR A 611 17.53 8.95 22.47
CA THR A 611 16.41 9.32 23.33
C THR A 611 16.55 10.75 23.82
N LEU A 612 17.75 11.15 24.22
CA LEU A 612 18.03 12.53 24.65
C LEU A 612 17.80 13.54 23.52
N LYS A 613 18.25 13.26 22.30
CA LYS A 613 17.98 14.10 21.12
C LYS A 613 16.49 14.25 20.83
N ASP A 614 15.71 13.18 20.97
CA ASP A 614 14.27 13.24 20.79
C ASP A 614 13.60 14.10 21.87
N ILE A 615 14.00 13.94 23.13
CA ILE A 615 13.48 14.78 24.23
C ILE A 615 13.79 16.26 23.96
N ILE A 616 15.03 16.60 23.58
CA ILE A 616 15.43 18.00 23.28
C ILE A 616 14.55 18.60 22.18
N LYS A 617 14.34 17.87 21.08
CA LYS A 617 13.48 18.34 19.98
C LYS A 617 12.03 18.59 20.41
N GLU A 618 11.50 17.72 21.26
CA GLU A 618 10.13 17.87 21.76
C GLU A 618 9.99 19.03 22.75
N LEU A 619 11.02 19.27 23.57
CA LEU A 619 11.04 20.40 24.50
C LEU A 619 11.21 21.75 23.79
N GLN A 620 11.96 21.78 22.69
CA GLN A 620 12.15 23.00 21.89
C GLN A 620 10.84 23.52 21.28
N LYS A 621 9.99 22.59 20.80
CA LYS A 621 8.71 22.94 20.15
C LYS A 621 7.56 22.06 20.67
N PRO A 622 7.13 22.27 21.91
CA PRO A 622 6.09 21.45 22.54
C PRO A 622 4.77 21.55 21.76
N GLY A 623 4.13 20.42 21.54
CA GLY A 623 2.84 20.36 20.85
C GLY A 623 2.86 20.72 19.35
N ARG A 624 4.03 20.76 18.69
CA ARG A 624 4.13 21.03 17.27
C ARG A 624 3.44 19.95 16.45
N ASP A 625 2.68 20.39 15.46
CA ASP A 625 2.15 19.52 14.41
C ASP A 625 3.17 19.41 13.26
N PRO A 626 3.74 18.22 12.99
CA PRO A 626 4.75 18.07 11.93
C PRO A 626 4.20 18.37 10.53
N ARG A 627 2.88 18.46 10.36
CA ARG A 627 2.24 18.85 9.09
C ARG A 627 2.40 20.34 8.76
N GLU A 628 2.72 21.17 9.75
CA GLU A 628 2.91 22.62 9.54
C GLU A 628 4.13 22.95 8.67
N ASP A 629 5.09 22.00 8.55
CA ASP A 629 6.26 22.13 7.69
C ASP A 629 6.00 21.71 6.23
N MET A 630 4.83 21.11 5.96
CA MET A 630 4.49 20.64 4.62
C MET A 630 3.95 21.78 3.74
N PRO A 631 4.04 21.66 2.40
CA PRO A 631 3.48 22.67 1.48
C PRO A 631 2.00 22.91 1.74
N LYS A 632 1.61 24.17 1.89
CA LYS A 632 0.20 24.54 2.05
C LYS A 632 -0.55 24.40 0.74
N PRO A 633 -1.86 24.06 0.78
CA PRO A 633 -2.69 24.02 -0.41
C PRO A 633 -2.68 25.36 -1.16
N ILE A 634 -2.65 25.32 -2.48
CA ILE A 634 -2.72 26.54 -3.31
C ILE A 634 -4.15 27.11 -3.24
N LEU A 635 -4.26 28.33 -2.75
CA LEU A 635 -5.50 29.08 -2.72
C LEU A 635 -5.72 29.71 -4.10
N LYS A 636 -6.77 29.30 -4.82
CA LYS A 636 -7.12 29.80 -6.15
C LYS A 636 -8.13 30.94 -6.04
N THR A 637 -7.99 31.94 -6.91
CA THR A 637 -8.93 33.09 -7.01
C THR A 637 -9.55 33.21 -8.39
N GLY A 638 -9.14 32.41 -9.37
CA GLY A 638 -9.63 32.41 -10.74
C GLY A 638 -9.32 31.10 -11.47
N VAL A 639 -9.87 30.92 -12.65
CA VAL A 639 -9.67 29.78 -13.56
C VAL A 639 -8.80 30.21 -14.75
N ILE A 640 -7.87 29.32 -15.13
CA ILE A 640 -7.09 29.45 -16.38
C ILE A 640 -7.73 28.54 -17.42
N ASP A 641 -8.07 29.05 -18.63
CA ASP A 641 -8.62 28.20 -19.70
C ASP A 641 -7.50 27.43 -20.41
N LEU A 642 -7.83 26.23 -20.93
CA LEU A 642 -6.91 25.39 -21.70
C LEU A 642 -6.37 26.17 -22.97
N LYS A 643 -7.19 27.04 -23.51
CA LYS A 643 -6.85 27.88 -24.67
C LYS A 643 -5.82 28.95 -24.37
N ASP A 644 -5.67 29.32 -23.10
CA ASP A 644 -4.71 30.32 -22.65
C ASP A 644 -3.32 29.75 -22.47
N LEU A 645 -3.22 28.41 -22.50
CA LEU A 645 -1.97 27.67 -22.30
C LEU A 645 -1.13 27.71 -23.60
N THR A 646 0.10 28.20 -23.48
CA THR A 646 1.08 28.16 -24.56
C THR A 646 2.31 27.36 -24.20
N PRO A 647 2.91 26.61 -25.15
CA PRO A 647 4.18 25.96 -24.92
C PRO A 647 5.26 26.93 -24.41
N GLY A 648 6.00 26.55 -23.41
CA GLY A 648 6.97 27.38 -22.72
C GLY A 648 6.41 28.19 -21.54
N MET A 649 5.10 28.24 -21.34
CA MET A 649 4.49 28.91 -20.19
C MET A 649 4.85 28.18 -18.89
N VAL A 650 5.34 28.93 -17.90
CA VAL A 650 5.74 28.40 -16.59
C VAL A 650 4.64 28.67 -15.57
N LEU A 651 4.22 27.63 -14.87
CA LEU A 651 3.13 27.66 -13.89
C LEU A 651 3.54 26.96 -12.61
N MET A 652 2.92 27.36 -11.51
CA MET A 652 2.94 26.57 -10.27
C MET A 652 1.80 25.58 -10.31
N GLY A 653 2.07 24.32 -10.02
CA GLY A 653 1.06 23.28 -9.98
C GLY A 653 1.17 22.42 -8.72
N THR A 654 0.07 21.76 -8.38
CA THR A 654 0.02 20.81 -7.27
C THR A 654 0.02 19.38 -7.81
N VAL A 655 0.93 18.53 -7.34
CA VAL A 655 0.97 17.11 -7.70
C VAL A 655 -0.28 16.42 -7.16
N ARG A 656 -1.12 15.90 -8.06
CA ARG A 656 -2.38 15.20 -7.72
C ARG A 656 -2.19 13.71 -7.57
N ASN A 657 -1.35 13.13 -8.41
CA ASN A 657 -1.08 11.71 -8.42
C ASN A 657 0.32 11.43 -8.94
N VAL A 658 0.96 10.39 -8.41
CA VAL A 658 2.28 9.90 -8.87
C VAL A 658 2.11 8.45 -9.30
N SER A 659 2.65 8.11 -10.46
CA SER A 659 2.66 6.78 -11.04
C SER A 659 4.09 6.38 -11.44
N ASP A 660 4.33 5.12 -11.81
CA ASP A 660 5.65 4.62 -12.24
C ASP A 660 6.24 5.35 -13.45
N PHE A 661 5.40 5.94 -14.28
CA PHE A 661 5.81 6.62 -15.50
C PHE A 661 5.87 8.14 -15.40
N GLY A 662 5.36 8.73 -14.31
CA GLY A 662 5.39 10.17 -14.12
C GLY A 662 4.44 10.68 -13.04
N ALA A 663 4.28 12.00 -12.98
CA ALA A 663 3.38 12.70 -12.06
C ALA A 663 2.31 13.49 -12.80
N PHE A 664 1.10 13.43 -12.28
CA PHE A 664 -0.02 14.28 -12.73
C PHE A 664 -0.07 15.53 -11.86
N VAL A 665 -0.03 16.67 -12.51
CA VAL A 665 0.07 17.98 -11.87
C VAL A 665 -1.11 18.86 -12.27
N ASP A 666 -1.87 19.30 -11.28
CA ASP A 666 -2.90 20.32 -11.44
C ASP A 666 -2.23 21.71 -11.56
N ILE A 667 -2.28 22.29 -12.74
CA ILE A 667 -1.73 23.62 -13.04
C ILE A 667 -2.79 24.73 -13.05
N GLY A 668 -3.98 24.45 -12.53
CA GLY A 668 -5.07 25.42 -12.47
C GLY A 668 -6.00 25.39 -13.67
N VAL A 669 -5.79 24.50 -14.63
CA VAL A 669 -6.72 24.20 -15.72
C VAL A 669 -7.50 22.94 -15.43
N HIS A 670 -8.56 22.69 -16.20
CA HIS A 670 -9.51 21.60 -15.96
C HIS A 670 -8.96 20.17 -16.12
N GLN A 671 -7.69 20.05 -16.50
CA GLN A 671 -7.04 18.76 -16.73
C GLN A 671 -5.65 18.75 -16.14
N ASP A 672 -5.34 17.69 -15.40
CA ASP A 672 -4.00 17.50 -14.89
C ASP A 672 -3.01 17.33 -16.06
N GLY A 673 -1.92 18.05 -16.02
CA GLY A 673 -0.82 17.86 -16.93
C GLY A 673 0.07 16.70 -16.47
N LEU A 674 0.63 15.95 -17.42
CA LEU A 674 1.55 14.88 -17.16
C LEU A 674 3.01 15.35 -17.25
N VAL A 675 3.75 15.26 -16.15
CA VAL A 675 5.21 15.29 -16.16
C VAL A 675 5.71 13.87 -16.26
N HIS A 676 6.12 13.43 -17.46
CA HIS A 676 6.70 12.10 -17.64
C HIS A 676 8.03 11.99 -16.85
N LYS A 677 8.37 10.81 -16.32
CA LYS A 677 9.59 10.62 -15.52
C LYS A 677 10.88 11.12 -16.19
N SER A 678 10.96 11.08 -17.51
CA SER A 678 12.08 11.64 -18.26
C SER A 678 12.12 13.18 -18.26
N GLN A 679 11.06 13.86 -17.82
CA GLN A 679 10.91 15.31 -17.78
C GLN A 679 10.91 15.87 -16.34
N MET A 680 11.17 15.03 -15.32
CA MET A 680 11.11 15.44 -13.91
C MET A 680 12.42 16.04 -13.40
N ALA A 681 13.56 15.62 -13.94
CA ALA A 681 14.87 16.11 -13.55
C ALA A 681 15.91 15.92 -14.67
N ASN A 682 17.01 16.68 -14.63
CA ASN A 682 18.13 16.59 -15.59
C ASN A 682 19.03 15.35 -15.37
N LYS A 683 18.64 14.45 -14.47
CA LYS A 683 19.29 13.16 -14.19
C LYS A 683 18.33 12.01 -14.45
N PHE A 684 18.87 10.78 -14.57
CA PHE A 684 18.02 9.60 -14.70
C PHE A 684 17.15 9.41 -13.45
N VAL A 685 15.83 9.42 -13.64
CA VAL A 685 14.85 9.22 -12.58
C VAL A 685 14.38 7.76 -12.63
N LYS A 686 14.72 7.00 -11.60
CA LYS A 686 14.31 5.60 -11.47
C LYS A 686 12.85 5.51 -11.06
N HIS A 687 12.47 6.22 -10.02
CA HIS A 687 11.11 6.32 -9.52
C HIS A 687 10.67 7.77 -9.41
N PRO A 688 9.49 8.15 -9.94
CA PRO A 688 8.97 9.51 -9.82
C PRO A 688 8.83 10.01 -8.37
N LEU A 689 8.56 9.11 -7.42
CA LEU A 689 8.50 9.41 -5.98
C LEU A 689 9.82 9.86 -5.37
N ASP A 690 10.96 9.62 -6.04
CA ASP A 690 12.26 10.15 -5.62
C ASP A 690 12.38 11.67 -5.85
N ILE A 691 11.50 12.22 -6.69
CA ILE A 691 11.52 13.63 -7.11
C ILE A 691 10.32 14.40 -6.54
N VAL A 692 9.11 13.85 -6.62
CA VAL A 692 7.87 14.52 -6.17
C VAL A 692 6.92 13.56 -5.45
N LYS A 693 6.08 14.13 -4.58
CA LYS A 693 5.01 13.43 -3.86
C LYS A 693 3.67 14.10 -4.11
N VAL A 694 2.58 13.36 -3.86
CA VAL A 694 1.23 13.93 -3.93
C VAL A 694 1.10 15.07 -2.92
N GLY A 695 0.57 16.19 -3.37
CA GLY A 695 0.44 17.43 -2.59
C GLY A 695 1.63 18.38 -2.71
N ASP A 696 2.74 17.97 -3.32
CA ASP A 696 3.86 18.89 -3.58
C ASP A 696 3.44 19.99 -4.54
N VAL A 697 3.89 21.21 -4.25
CA VAL A 697 3.76 22.36 -5.15
C VAL A 697 5.03 22.46 -5.98
N VAL A 698 4.90 22.26 -7.27
CA VAL A 698 6.01 22.20 -8.21
C VAL A 698 5.89 23.27 -9.30
N LYS A 699 7.04 23.79 -9.73
CA LYS A 699 7.14 24.68 -10.89
C LYS A 699 7.24 23.81 -12.14
N VAL A 700 6.36 24.02 -13.10
CA VAL A 700 6.32 23.24 -14.35
C VAL A 700 6.23 24.16 -15.55
N ALA A 701 6.81 23.76 -16.68
CA ALA A 701 6.62 24.42 -17.95
C ALA A 701 5.81 23.54 -18.90
N ILE A 702 4.94 24.17 -19.69
CA ILE A 702 4.11 23.49 -20.69
C ILE A 702 5.02 23.11 -21.87
N MET A 703 5.04 21.83 -22.22
CA MET A 703 5.71 21.33 -23.42
C MET A 703 4.76 21.32 -24.62
N GLU A 704 3.59 20.76 -24.44
CA GLU A 704 2.61 20.54 -25.49
C GLU A 704 1.20 20.51 -24.90
N VAL A 705 0.25 21.08 -25.65
CA VAL A 705 -1.19 21.02 -25.34
C VAL A 705 -1.91 20.37 -26.53
N ASP A 706 -2.42 19.14 -26.34
CA ASP A 706 -3.28 18.46 -27.33
C ASP A 706 -4.75 18.69 -26.96
N GLU A 707 -5.34 19.71 -27.55
CA GLU A 707 -6.75 20.10 -27.32
C GLU A 707 -7.73 18.97 -27.71
N LYS A 708 -7.41 18.19 -28.77
CA LYS A 708 -8.29 17.11 -29.29
C LYS A 708 -8.35 15.94 -28.33
N ARG A 709 -7.19 15.54 -27.78
CA ARG A 709 -7.06 14.44 -26.81
C ARG A 709 -7.16 14.93 -25.37
N LYS A 710 -7.30 16.22 -25.16
CA LYS A 710 -7.30 16.86 -23.84
C LYS A 710 -6.09 16.42 -22.99
N ARG A 711 -4.89 16.49 -23.57
CA ARG A 711 -3.64 16.11 -22.89
C ARG A 711 -2.71 17.29 -22.81
N ILE A 712 -2.09 17.46 -21.64
CA ILE A 712 -1.09 18.50 -21.38
C ILE A 712 0.19 17.79 -20.98
N SER A 713 1.26 18.01 -21.75
CA SER A 713 2.59 17.50 -21.43
C SER A 713 3.38 18.59 -20.73
N LEU A 714 3.94 18.27 -19.59
CA LEU A 714 4.69 19.20 -18.73
C LEU A 714 6.14 18.76 -18.55
N THR A 715 7.01 19.69 -18.24
CA THR A 715 8.38 19.45 -17.84
C THR A 715 8.71 20.22 -16.55
N MET A 716 9.59 19.61 -15.75
CA MET A 716 10.23 20.26 -14.60
C MET A 716 11.71 20.56 -14.87
N LYS A 717 12.19 20.26 -16.11
CA LYS A 717 13.58 20.50 -16.54
C LYS A 717 13.76 21.91 -17.03
N ASP A 718 14.96 22.45 -16.75
CA ASP A 718 15.48 23.72 -17.32
C ASP A 718 14.50 24.89 -17.18
N ILE A 719 13.70 24.89 -16.10
CA ILE A 719 12.83 26.02 -15.78
C ILE A 719 13.69 27.05 -15.08
N ASN A 720 14.13 28.08 -15.83
CA ASN A 720 14.88 29.20 -15.28
C ASN A 720 14.09 29.86 -14.14
N GLU A 721 14.81 30.23 -13.07
CA GLU A 721 14.28 30.90 -11.89
C GLU A 721 13.60 32.25 -12.23
#